data_6898decacf92fc5928ab992478cf0309
#
_entry.id   6898decacf92fc5928ab992478cf0309
#
_cell.length_a   1.000
_cell.length_b   1.000
_cell.length_c   1.000
_cell.angle_alpha   90.00
_cell.angle_beta   90.00
_cell.angle_gamma   90.00
#
_symmetry.space_group_name_H-M   'P 1'
#
loop_
_entity.id
_entity.type
_entity.pdbx_description
1 polymer ?
#
loop_
_entity_poly.entity_id
_entity_poly.type
_entity_poly.pdbx_seq_one_letter_code
_entity_poly.pdbx_strand_id
1 'polypeptide(L)'
;MRSKLLLALPALCMLLCCATPAAAFSNLRKKESKKERAAGTKKSGKYEKLFEKGVEKSASGAFATLHKVNGKLYLEFPLELLGREMLLSSTTAQTSDSRFCIVGYKAKAPIHLRFMARDTLLTILRVNARPERPDDADPQAAALAARNFADPVWEGHRILAYNPDSTALVFDATKLLSDCSDPAMAPVSPRVGSYEIAFSPDKKLTSILKLGAYDKSLSVSTRFSGKAGIKDNGVAMYNKHPLTVTAQRTLLLLPEKKMKPRISDQRVGVFLTSKQRIPDGSPTETYTLANRWRLEPSDPAAYARGERVKPVKPIVFYLDSLFPAAWKGAIRRGVLRWNDAFGRIGFADAVEVRDFPADDPAFDPDNLEYSCIRYVPSQVENAMGPSWVDPATGEIINASVLIYNDVIRLTAAWRFLQTAQVDERVRTAGIPDELLMETLSYVAAHEAGHCLGLMHNMAASAAYPTDSLRSAAFTQRYGITPSIMDYARFNYVAQPGDKGVKLMPSDLGIYDYYAIEWLYRWYPGDKSVREELAEGEKLIDAKEGDPMYRYAPQQVLSRYDPSVVEEDLGDDAVKSGAYGVSNLKLVAAGMDGWIGPGDPEYKLRKDLYRKMVDQYHRYIYTALHNVGGIRLDNSRRSVEEGTRFVSTPAAVQEASLRWALQELSDCDWLVMKAHATGYPLGYYQSYMQETLFQSMRKRLVSLCAGVTLSSYLAQEEPFTVGDYLDVVYEELWEKVVGRKPLTPSCRIMQRHSIALLNSKIKAMGGHSLFMLAYAPDAADLKLFGLDWAAAEEFVSLGKGYGWQPRIDAAALDETETAFFTLLTKLRTLLTERMPRVAEDERAYYQAMLYSVEQMIGTRNLK
;
A
#
# COMPACT_ATOMS: atom_id res chain seq x y z
N MET A 1 -44.28 19.20 14.93
CA MET A 1 -45.51 18.86 14.12
C MET A 1 -45.11 17.73 13.17
N ARG A 2 -45.70 16.57 13.36
CA ARG A 2 -46.05 15.49 12.40
C ARG A 2 -44.86 14.85 11.67
N SER A 3 -44.69 13.54 11.64
CA SER A 3 -45.52 12.34 11.98
C SER A 3 -44.64 11.11 11.82
N LYS A 4 -44.53 10.18 12.71
CA LYS A 4 -45.28 8.92 12.89
C LYS A 4 -45.74 8.26 11.58
N LEU A 5 -45.23 7.06 11.34
CA LEU A 5 -45.91 5.87 10.77
C LEU A 5 -44.80 5.00 10.13
N LEU A 6 -44.68 3.70 10.24
CA LEU A 6 -45.59 2.63 10.68
C LEU A 6 -44.78 1.40 11.05
N LEU A 7 -45.08 0.81 12.18
CA LEU A 7 -44.90 -0.60 12.46
C LEU A 7 -46.18 -1.31 11.96
N ALA A 8 -46.02 -2.35 11.20
CA ALA A 8 -47.02 -3.41 11.08
C ALA A 8 -46.36 -4.72 10.64
N LEU A 9 -46.25 -5.66 11.58
CA LEU A 9 -46.22 -7.09 11.32
C LEU A 9 -47.52 -7.56 10.67
N PRO A 10 -47.46 -8.75 10.01
CA PRO A 10 -48.15 -9.83 10.65
C PRO A 10 -47.34 -11.11 10.84
N ALA A 11 -47.42 -11.60 12.07
CA ALA A 11 -47.21 -13.02 12.39
C ALA A 11 -48.28 -13.85 11.70
N LEU A 12 -47.87 -14.83 10.90
CA LEU A 12 -48.57 -16.10 10.74
C LEU A 12 -47.84 -16.96 9.70
N CYS A 13 -47.10 -17.93 10.16
CA CYS A 13 -46.91 -19.28 9.60
C CYS A 13 -45.80 -20.00 10.38
N MET A 14 -46.15 -20.38 11.60
CA MET A 14 -45.53 -21.55 12.25
C MET A 14 -46.45 -22.72 11.93
N LEU A 15 -45.85 -23.71 11.34
CA LEU A 15 -46.01 -25.17 11.55
C LEU A 15 -45.66 -25.93 10.28
N LEU A 16 -44.84 -26.94 10.51
CA LEU A 16 -44.40 -28.01 9.57
C LEU A 16 -43.10 -27.75 8.82
N CYS A 17 -42.04 -28.26 9.43
CA CYS A 17 -41.12 -29.27 8.87
C CYS A 17 -39.84 -29.36 9.69
N CYS A 18 -39.87 -30.11 10.77
CA CYS A 18 -38.66 -30.72 11.33
C CYS A 18 -38.48 -32.08 10.67
N ALA A 19 -37.52 -32.20 9.75
CA ALA A 19 -36.92 -33.46 9.33
C ALA A 19 -35.49 -33.23 8.92
N THR A 20 -34.59 -33.94 9.55
CA THR A 20 -33.12 -33.84 9.43
C THR A 20 -32.63 -34.17 8.01
N PRO A 21 -31.65 -33.42 7.48
CA PRO A 21 -31.21 -33.58 6.08
C PRO A 21 -30.36 -34.82 5.77
N ALA A 22 -29.74 -35.45 6.74
CA ALA A 22 -28.75 -36.51 6.48
C ALA A 22 -29.32 -37.87 6.01
N ALA A 23 -30.53 -38.20 6.37
CA ALA A 23 -31.12 -39.50 6.01
C ALA A 23 -31.84 -39.48 4.65
N ALA A 24 -32.15 -38.31 4.12
CA ALA A 24 -32.83 -38.17 2.82
C ALA A 24 -31.87 -38.34 1.61
N PHE A 25 -30.59 -38.07 1.80
CA PHE A 25 -29.62 -38.11 0.71
C PHE A 25 -29.25 -39.55 0.26
N SER A 26 -29.22 -40.51 1.18
CA SER A 26 -28.84 -41.87 0.82
C SER A 26 -29.96 -42.64 0.07
N ASN A 27 -31.21 -42.30 0.28
CA ASN A 27 -32.34 -42.97 -0.40
C ASN A 27 -32.71 -42.34 -1.74
N LEU A 28 -32.40 -41.09 -1.98
CA LEU A 28 -32.54 -40.44 -3.28
C LEU A 28 -31.51 -40.97 -4.30
N ARG A 29 -30.29 -41.23 -3.86
CA ARG A 29 -29.23 -41.82 -4.73
C ARG A 29 -29.64 -43.19 -5.29
N LYS A 30 -30.36 -44.03 -4.56
CA LYS A 30 -30.81 -45.35 -5.03
C LYS A 30 -32.01 -45.33 -5.97
N LYS A 31 -32.88 -44.31 -5.92
CA LYS A 31 -34.00 -44.17 -6.86
C LYS A 31 -33.60 -43.43 -8.16
N GLU A 32 -32.67 -42.50 -8.05
CA GLU A 32 -32.19 -41.78 -9.22
C GLU A 32 -31.28 -42.63 -10.14
N SER A 33 -30.45 -43.54 -9.57
CA SER A 33 -29.61 -44.41 -10.36
C SER A 33 -30.39 -45.37 -11.33
N LYS A 34 -31.65 -45.68 -11.00
CA LYS A 34 -32.53 -46.48 -11.88
C LYS A 34 -33.23 -45.66 -12.96
N LYS A 35 -33.55 -44.38 -12.72
CA LYS A 35 -34.13 -43.46 -13.71
C LYS A 35 -33.07 -42.85 -14.61
N GLU A 36 -31.87 -42.69 -14.10
CA GLU A 36 -30.73 -42.13 -14.87
C GLU A 36 -30.19 -43.09 -15.91
N ARG A 37 -30.19 -44.41 -15.69
CA ARG A 37 -29.76 -45.39 -16.69
C ARG A 37 -30.70 -45.44 -17.91
N ALA A 38 -31.96 -45.05 -17.77
CA ALA A 38 -32.89 -44.96 -18.89
C ALA A 38 -32.84 -43.60 -19.60
N ALA A 39 -32.29 -42.57 -18.95
CA ALA A 39 -32.09 -41.22 -19.51
C ALA A 39 -30.75 -41.06 -20.22
N GLY A 40 -29.79 -42.00 -20.07
CA GLY A 40 -28.43 -41.87 -20.57
C GLY A 40 -28.34 -41.74 -22.08
N THR A 41 -29.16 -42.46 -22.81
CA THR A 41 -29.26 -42.40 -24.29
C THR A 41 -29.88 -41.11 -24.81
N LYS A 42 -30.74 -40.43 -24.03
CA LYS A 42 -31.29 -39.11 -24.43
C LYS A 42 -30.35 -37.94 -24.11
N LYS A 43 -29.38 -38.12 -23.21
CA LYS A 43 -28.42 -37.08 -22.82
C LYS A 43 -27.29 -36.92 -23.85
N SER A 44 -26.78 -38.00 -24.46
CA SER A 44 -25.75 -37.97 -25.51
C SER A 44 -26.20 -37.19 -26.74
N GLY A 45 -27.41 -37.35 -27.20
CA GLY A 45 -27.95 -36.60 -28.34
C GLY A 45 -28.07 -35.08 -28.13
N LYS A 46 -28.10 -34.59 -26.91
CA LYS A 46 -28.04 -33.14 -26.63
C LYS A 46 -26.60 -32.60 -26.66
N TYR A 47 -25.64 -33.38 -26.21
CA TYR A 47 -24.23 -33.03 -26.25
C TYR A 47 -23.77 -32.91 -27.71
N GLU A 48 -24.01 -33.92 -28.54
CA GLU A 48 -23.66 -33.91 -29.96
C GLU A 48 -24.23 -32.70 -30.68
N LYS A 49 -25.49 -32.34 -30.44
CA LYS A 49 -26.16 -31.15 -30.99
C LYS A 49 -25.50 -29.85 -30.66
N LEU A 50 -24.88 -29.69 -29.47
CA LEU A 50 -24.16 -28.48 -29.13
C LEU A 50 -22.93 -28.22 -30.01
N PHE A 51 -22.36 -29.33 -30.53
CA PHE A 51 -21.11 -29.30 -31.28
C PHE A 51 -21.28 -29.65 -32.79
N GLU A 52 -22.52 -29.86 -33.25
CA GLU A 52 -22.84 -30.14 -34.64
C GLU A 52 -22.25 -29.14 -35.65
N LYS A 53 -22.19 -27.85 -35.24
CA LYS A 53 -21.66 -26.77 -36.11
C LYS A 53 -20.13 -26.72 -36.17
N GLY A 54 -19.46 -27.71 -35.59
CA GLY A 54 -18.02 -27.77 -35.49
C GLY A 54 -17.44 -26.97 -34.32
N VAL A 55 -16.40 -27.49 -33.69
CA VAL A 55 -15.64 -26.87 -32.59
C VAL A 55 -14.51 -26.10 -33.22
N GLU A 56 -14.48 -24.75 -32.99
CA GLU A 56 -13.40 -23.88 -33.49
C GLU A 56 -12.09 -24.17 -32.77
N LYS A 57 -12.15 -24.38 -31.44
CA LYS A 57 -11.00 -24.65 -30.59
C LYS A 57 -11.44 -25.34 -29.28
N SER A 58 -10.62 -26.26 -28.82
CA SER A 58 -10.79 -26.90 -27.50
C SER A 58 -9.50 -26.86 -26.72
N ALA A 59 -9.65 -26.86 -25.40
CA ALA A 59 -8.57 -27.07 -24.43
C ALA A 59 -9.09 -28.05 -23.36
N SER A 60 -8.38 -29.15 -23.15
CA SER A 60 -8.71 -30.16 -22.15
C SER A 60 -7.56 -30.36 -21.21
N GLY A 61 -7.87 -30.41 -19.92
CA GLY A 61 -6.95 -30.69 -18.83
C GLY A 61 -7.64 -31.55 -17.76
N ALA A 62 -6.90 -31.95 -16.75
CA ALA A 62 -7.48 -32.73 -15.65
C ALA A 62 -8.55 -31.95 -14.86
N PHE A 63 -8.47 -30.63 -14.84
CA PHE A 63 -9.46 -29.81 -14.16
C PHE A 63 -10.79 -29.73 -14.89
N ALA A 64 -10.82 -29.44 -16.20
CA ALA A 64 -12.05 -29.28 -16.97
C ALA A 64 -11.72 -29.17 -18.50
N THR A 65 -12.76 -29.22 -19.35
CA THR A 65 -12.62 -29.00 -20.78
C THR A 65 -13.39 -27.76 -21.24
N LEU A 66 -12.73 -26.91 -22.03
CA LEU A 66 -13.31 -25.74 -22.71
C LEU A 66 -13.46 -25.95 -24.18
N HIS A 67 -14.60 -25.54 -24.73
CA HIS A 67 -14.85 -25.55 -26.18
C HIS A 67 -15.29 -24.15 -26.65
N LYS A 68 -14.73 -23.71 -27.77
CA LYS A 68 -15.20 -22.51 -28.48
C LYS A 68 -15.99 -22.92 -29.70
N VAL A 69 -17.25 -22.48 -29.78
CA VAL A 69 -18.17 -22.80 -30.88
C VAL A 69 -18.97 -21.53 -31.23
N ASN A 70 -18.84 -21.04 -32.46
CA ASN A 70 -19.50 -19.82 -32.91
C ASN A 70 -19.28 -18.59 -31.98
N GLY A 71 -18.05 -18.41 -31.53
CA GLY A 71 -17.67 -17.33 -30.64
C GLY A 71 -18.13 -17.45 -29.19
N LYS A 72 -18.84 -18.53 -28.82
CA LYS A 72 -19.26 -18.86 -27.47
C LYS A 72 -18.31 -19.84 -26.80
N LEU A 73 -18.25 -19.77 -25.48
CA LEU A 73 -17.49 -20.72 -24.65
C LEU A 73 -18.45 -21.69 -23.98
N TYR A 74 -18.19 -22.97 -24.17
CA TYR A 74 -18.87 -24.06 -23.45
C TYR A 74 -17.85 -24.70 -22.51
N LEU A 75 -18.24 -24.84 -21.26
CA LEU A 75 -17.41 -25.47 -20.24
C LEU A 75 -18.03 -26.83 -19.88
N GLU A 76 -17.25 -27.89 -20.07
CA GLU A 76 -17.52 -29.20 -19.48
C GLU A 76 -16.93 -29.19 -18.07
N PHE A 77 -17.82 -29.04 -17.10
CA PHE A 77 -17.46 -28.92 -15.70
C PHE A 77 -17.67 -30.26 -14.98
N PRO A 78 -16.63 -30.90 -14.43
CA PRO A 78 -16.72 -32.19 -13.76
C PRO A 78 -17.68 -32.16 -12.57
N LEU A 79 -18.51 -33.17 -12.44
CA LEU A 79 -19.49 -33.30 -11.36
C LEU A 79 -18.82 -33.41 -9.97
N GLU A 80 -17.64 -33.99 -9.92
CA GLU A 80 -16.84 -34.13 -8.69
C GLU A 80 -16.35 -32.77 -8.12
N LEU A 81 -16.27 -31.75 -8.97
CA LEU A 81 -15.86 -30.40 -8.57
C LEU A 81 -17.03 -29.55 -8.06
N LEU A 82 -18.28 -30.06 -8.11
CA LEU A 82 -19.42 -29.39 -7.52
C LEU A 82 -19.23 -29.27 -6.00
N GLY A 83 -19.49 -28.09 -5.45
CA GLY A 83 -19.26 -27.81 -4.04
C GLY A 83 -17.83 -27.45 -3.64
N ARG A 84 -16.84 -27.65 -4.54
CA ARG A 84 -15.44 -27.27 -4.32
C ARG A 84 -15.25 -25.76 -4.49
N GLU A 85 -14.33 -25.20 -3.72
CA GLU A 85 -14.00 -23.79 -3.74
C GLU A 85 -12.95 -23.45 -4.79
N MET A 86 -13.15 -22.32 -5.45
CA MET A 86 -12.31 -21.86 -6.56
C MET A 86 -12.08 -20.36 -6.48
N LEU A 87 -11.00 -19.89 -7.06
CA LEU A 87 -10.73 -18.47 -7.30
C LEU A 87 -10.83 -18.15 -8.78
N LEU A 88 -11.60 -17.12 -9.11
CA LEU A 88 -11.67 -16.56 -10.47
C LEU A 88 -10.94 -15.22 -10.49
N SER A 89 -9.87 -15.14 -11.26
CA SER A 89 -9.09 -13.90 -11.43
C SER A 89 -9.20 -13.33 -12.83
N SER A 90 -8.90 -12.03 -12.96
CA SER A 90 -8.73 -11.35 -14.23
C SER A 90 -7.40 -10.61 -14.22
N THR A 91 -6.44 -11.05 -15.04
CA THR A 91 -5.09 -10.46 -15.16
C THR A 91 -4.97 -9.73 -16.49
N THR A 92 -4.41 -8.53 -16.50
CA THR A 92 -4.08 -7.83 -17.74
C THR A 92 -2.89 -8.52 -18.38
N ALA A 93 -3.11 -9.18 -19.53
CA ALA A 93 -2.06 -9.88 -20.27
C ALA A 93 -1.40 -8.99 -21.34
N GLN A 94 -2.14 -8.02 -21.88
CA GLN A 94 -1.65 -7.07 -22.88
C GLN A 94 -2.47 -5.78 -22.82
N THR A 95 -1.83 -4.65 -23.09
CA THR A 95 -2.51 -3.36 -23.24
C THR A 95 -1.94 -2.59 -24.43
N SER A 96 -2.77 -1.79 -25.09
CA SER A 96 -2.31 -0.80 -26.08
C SER A 96 -1.80 0.49 -25.44
N ASP A 97 -2.06 0.70 -24.14
CA ASP A 97 -1.64 1.90 -23.41
C ASP A 97 -1.52 1.63 -21.92
N SER A 98 -0.29 1.63 -21.42
CA SER A 98 0.04 1.35 -20.01
C SER A 98 -0.45 2.41 -19.02
N ARG A 99 -0.89 3.57 -19.46
CA ARG A 99 -1.49 4.59 -18.59
C ARG A 99 -2.86 4.18 -18.04
N PHE A 100 -3.55 3.23 -18.70
CA PHE A 100 -4.87 2.76 -18.31
C PHE A 100 -4.85 1.44 -17.54
N CYS A 101 -3.87 0.59 -17.82
CA CYS A 101 -3.71 -0.71 -17.15
C CYS A 101 -2.31 -1.27 -17.34
N ILE A 102 -1.86 -2.08 -16.40
CA ILE A 102 -0.49 -2.58 -16.31
C ILE A 102 -0.50 -4.09 -16.58
N VAL A 103 0.41 -4.55 -17.43
CA VAL A 103 0.56 -5.99 -17.75
C VAL A 103 1.03 -6.75 -16.51
N GLY A 104 0.40 -7.90 -16.27
CA GLY A 104 0.64 -8.76 -15.11
C GLY A 104 -0.16 -8.35 -13.86
N TYR A 105 -0.83 -7.18 -13.88
CA TYR A 105 -1.63 -6.70 -12.76
C TYR A 105 -3.07 -7.21 -12.82
N LYS A 106 -3.66 -7.42 -11.66
CA LYS A 106 -5.07 -7.76 -11.50
C LYS A 106 -5.83 -6.53 -11.00
N ALA A 107 -6.65 -5.96 -11.86
CA ALA A 107 -7.43 -4.76 -11.55
C ALA A 107 -8.42 -4.94 -10.39
N LYS A 108 -8.77 -6.18 -10.07
CA LYS A 108 -9.64 -6.58 -8.96
C LYS A 108 -9.10 -7.84 -8.29
N ALA A 109 -9.36 -7.96 -6.98
CA ALA A 109 -9.08 -9.19 -6.27
C ALA A 109 -9.81 -10.39 -6.87
N PRO A 110 -9.24 -11.60 -6.86
CA PRO A 110 -9.91 -12.80 -7.29
C PRO A 110 -11.22 -13.03 -6.54
N ILE A 111 -12.21 -13.54 -7.27
CA ILE A 111 -13.54 -13.82 -6.72
C ILE A 111 -13.54 -15.26 -6.19
N HIS A 112 -13.91 -15.43 -4.93
CA HIS A 112 -14.04 -16.74 -4.29
C HIS A 112 -15.39 -17.34 -4.63
N LEU A 113 -15.39 -18.48 -5.31
CA LEU A 113 -16.57 -19.08 -5.93
C LEU A 113 -16.78 -20.54 -5.52
N ARG A 114 -18.06 -20.98 -5.64
CA ARG A 114 -18.48 -22.38 -5.56
C ARG A 114 -19.58 -22.64 -6.57
N PHE A 115 -19.46 -23.78 -7.26
CA PHE A 115 -20.46 -24.21 -8.26
C PHE A 115 -21.40 -25.25 -7.64
N MET A 116 -22.70 -25.04 -7.80
CA MET A 116 -23.74 -25.94 -7.30
C MET A 116 -24.73 -26.24 -8.43
N ALA A 117 -25.09 -27.51 -8.59
CA ALA A 117 -26.05 -27.91 -9.59
C ALA A 117 -27.33 -28.43 -8.93
N ARG A 118 -28.49 -27.98 -9.43
CA ARG A 118 -29.80 -28.51 -9.05
C ARG A 118 -30.71 -28.57 -10.26
N ASP A 119 -31.25 -29.73 -10.52
CA ASP A 119 -32.12 -30.02 -11.67
C ASP A 119 -31.43 -29.67 -13.03
N THR A 120 -31.89 -28.62 -13.69
CA THR A 120 -31.31 -28.11 -14.96
C THR A 120 -30.55 -26.80 -14.77
N LEU A 121 -30.34 -26.37 -13.55
CA LEU A 121 -29.70 -25.10 -13.21
C LEU A 121 -28.35 -25.34 -12.52
N LEU A 122 -27.30 -24.73 -13.05
CA LEU A 122 -26.02 -24.54 -12.39
C LEU A 122 -26.01 -23.14 -11.76
N THR A 123 -25.78 -23.05 -10.45
CA THR A 123 -25.62 -21.79 -9.74
C THR A 123 -24.18 -21.58 -9.32
N ILE A 124 -23.67 -20.38 -9.51
CA ILE A 124 -22.34 -19.96 -9.05
C ILE A 124 -22.56 -19.07 -7.82
N LEU A 125 -22.03 -19.51 -6.69
CA LEU A 125 -22.11 -18.80 -5.42
C LEU A 125 -20.81 -18.02 -5.20
N ARG A 126 -20.90 -16.81 -4.65
CA ARG A 126 -19.74 -16.14 -4.03
C ARG A 126 -19.60 -16.69 -2.61
N VAL A 127 -18.45 -17.28 -2.31
CA VAL A 127 -18.21 -17.84 -0.99
C VAL A 127 -18.05 -16.70 0.01
N ASN A 128 -18.90 -16.70 1.03
CA ASN A 128 -18.78 -15.81 2.17
C ASN A 128 -17.75 -16.39 3.15
N ALA A 129 -16.48 -16.00 3.00
CA ALA A 129 -15.40 -16.48 3.82
C ALA A 129 -15.20 -15.67 5.12
N ARG A 130 -15.99 -14.62 5.36
CA ARG A 130 -15.85 -13.75 6.52
C ARG A 130 -16.17 -14.44 7.85
N PRO A 131 -17.27 -15.22 7.98
CA PRO A 131 -17.52 -15.96 9.21
C PRO A 131 -16.44 -17.03 9.41
N GLU A 132 -16.01 -17.19 10.65
CA GLU A 132 -15.25 -18.36 11.04
C GLU A 132 -16.13 -19.58 10.78
N ARG A 133 -15.61 -20.59 10.09
CA ARG A 133 -16.30 -21.86 10.00
C ARG A 133 -16.02 -22.59 11.31
N PRO A 134 -17.04 -22.85 12.12
CA PRO A 134 -16.84 -23.64 13.33
C PRO A 134 -16.28 -24.99 12.92
N ASP A 135 -15.36 -25.51 13.71
CA ASP A 135 -14.97 -26.91 13.63
C ASP A 135 -16.24 -27.78 13.73
N ASP A 136 -16.24 -28.96 13.14
CA ASP A 136 -17.37 -29.93 13.19
C ASP A 136 -17.84 -30.22 14.62
N ALA A 137 -17.10 -29.74 15.61
CA ALA A 137 -17.36 -29.87 17.03
C ALA A 137 -18.48 -28.95 17.57
N ASP A 138 -18.88 -27.90 16.84
CA ASP A 138 -19.98 -27.00 17.24
C ASP A 138 -21.10 -26.90 16.19
N PRO A 139 -22.05 -27.85 16.19
CA PRO A 139 -23.17 -27.86 15.26
C PRO A 139 -24.07 -26.63 15.34
N GLN A 140 -24.13 -25.97 16.51
CA GLN A 140 -24.98 -24.82 16.75
C GLN A 140 -24.42 -23.56 16.11
N ALA A 141 -23.11 -23.31 16.28
CA ALA A 141 -22.40 -22.22 15.60
C ALA A 141 -22.40 -22.41 14.10
N ALA A 142 -22.24 -23.67 13.60
CA ALA A 142 -22.37 -24.00 12.18
C ALA A 142 -23.76 -23.67 11.63
N ALA A 143 -24.84 -24.01 12.35
CA ALA A 143 -26.21 -23.70 11.96
C ALA A 143 -26.48 -22.20 11.97
N LEU A 144 -25.96 -21.45 12.95
CA LEU A 144 -26.07 -20.00 13.01
C LEU A 144 -25.32 -19.32 11.86
N ALA A 145 -24.11 -19.77 11.55
CA ALA A 145 -23.32 -19.27 10.42
C ALA A 145 -24.04 -19.54 9.08
N ALA A 146 -24.54 -20.76 8.86
CA ALA A 146 -25.26 -21.14 7.66
C ALA A 146 -26.57 -20.31 7.47
N ARG A 147 -27.24 -19.96 8.57
CA ARG A 147 -28.48 -19.20 8.54
C ARG A 147 -28.27 -17.70 8.22
N ASN A 148 -27.21 -17.12 8.78
CA ASN A 148 -27.02 -15.67 8.75
C ASN A 148 -25.97 -15.20 7.72
N PHE A 149 -25.12 -16.11 7.24
CA PHE A 149 -23.99 -15.80 6.36
C PHE A 149 -23.92 -16.78 5.17
N ALA A 150 -25.07 -17.12 4.63
CA ALA A 150 -25.15 -17.97 3.44
C ALA A 150 -24.38 -17.37 2.26
N ASP A 151 -23.82 -18.23 1.43
CA ASP A 151 -23.15 -17.82 0.18
C ASP A 151 -24.19 -17.23 -0.79
N PRO A 152 -24.08 -15.96 -1.21
CA PRO A 152 -25.03 -15.39 -2.16
C PRO A 152 -24.85 -15.99 -3.55
N VAL A 153 -25.97 -16.18 -4.26
CA VAL A 153 -25.95 -16.57 -5.67
C VAL A 153 -25.46 -15.38 -6.49
N TRP A 154 -24.37 -15.56 -7.23
CA TRP A 154 -23.82 -14.55 -8.13
C TRP A 154 -24.37 -14.68 -9.55
N GLU A 155 -24.33 -15.91 -10.11
CA GLU A 155 -24.82 -16.20 -11.46
C GLU A 155 -25.57 -17.53 -11.51
N GLY A 156 -26.49 -17.64 -12.47
CA GLY A 156 -27.17 -18.88 -12.80
C GLY A 156 -27.03 -19.22 -14.27
N HIS A 157 -26.70 -20.46 -14.58
CA HIS A 157 -26.51 -20.97 -15.93
C HIS A 157 -27.37 -22.21 -16.16
N ARG A 158 -27.98 -22.33 -17.33
CA ARG A 158 -28.69 -23.54 -17.72
C ARG A 158 -27.72 -24.67 -18.01
N ILE A 159 -27.92 -25.84 -17.44
CA ILE A 159 -27.24 -27.07 -17.84
C ILE A 159 -27.76 -27.48 -19.23
N LEU A 160 -26.93 -27.41 -20.24
CA LEU A 160 -27.31 -27.67 -21.64
C LEU A 160 -27.26 -29.14 -21.98
N ALA A 161 -26.25 -29.84 -21.48
CA ALA A 161 -26.04 -31.28 -21.70
C ALA A 161 -25.19 -31.86 -20.57
N TYR A 162 -24.98 -33.16 -20.61
CA TYR A 162 -23.91 -33.84 -19.92
C TYR A 162 -22.99 -34.44 -21.00
N ASN A 163 -21.70 -34.58 -20.72
CA ASN A 163 -20.77 -35.23 -21.61
C ASN A 163 -21.15 -36.72 -21.80
N PRO A 164 -20.64 -37.43 -22.81
CA PRO A 164 -21.03 -38.78 -23.12
C PRO A 164 -20.94 -39.74 -21.95
N ASP A 165 -19.91 -39.60 -21.10
CA ASP A 165 -19.70 -40.47 -19.95
C ASP A 165 -20.52 -40.04 -18.73
N SER A 166 -21.26 -38.94 -18.79
CA SER A 166 -22.05 -38.36 -17.72
C SER A 166 -21.23 -38.00 -16.45
N THR A 167 -19.94 -37.70 -16.63
CA THR A 167 -19.02 -37.28 -15.57
C THR A 167 -18.92 -35.75 -15.43
N ALA A 168 -19.33 -35.02 -16.48
CA ALA A 168 -19.31 -33.56 -16.49
C ALA A 168 -20.61 -32.98 -17.06
N LEU A 169 -21.05 -31.83 -16.51
CA LEU A 169 -22.12 -31.01 -17.08
C LEU A 169 -21.56 -29.96 -18.03
N VAL A 170 -22.35 -29.56 -19.03
CA VAL A 170 -21.97 -28.55 -20.04
C VAL A 170 -22.87 -27.33 -19.91
N PHE A 171 -22.28 -26.15 -19.83
CA PHE A 171 -22.99 -24.90 -19.84
C PHE A 171 -22.29 -23.80 -20.65
N ASP A 172 -22.99 -22.75 -21.03
CA ASP A 172 -22.44 -21.57 -21.69
C ASP A 172 -21.72 -20.70 -20.67
N ALA A 173 -20.38 -20.74 -20.67
CA ALA A 173 -19.50 -20.01 -19.77
C ALA A 173 -19.00 -18.68 -20.38
N THR A 174 -19.56 -18.24 -21.52
CA THR A 174 -19.12 -17.03 -22.22
C THR A 174 -19.15 -15.81 -21.33
N LYS A 175 -20.26 -15.62 -20.61
CA LYS A 175 -20.41 -14.47 -19.69
C LYS A 175 -19.39 -14.53 -18.54
N LEU A 176 -19.21 -15.68 -17.92
CA LEU A 176 -18.29 -15.88 -16.81
C LEU A 176 -16.84 -15.61 -17.20
N LEU A 177 -16.41 -16.11 -18.38
CA LEU A 177 -15.00 -16.16 -18.76
C LEU A 177 -14.56 -15.13 -19.80
N SER A 178 -15.50 -14.45 -20.50
CA SER A 178 -15.13 -13.50 -21.56
C SER A 178 -15.96 -12.22 -21.61
N ASP A 179 -16.82 -11.95 -20.64
CA ASP A 179 -17.56 -10.69 -20.52
C ASP A 179 -16.95 -9.80 -19.41
N CYS A 180 -16.98 -8.49 -19.59
CA CYS A 180 -16.50 -7.50 -18.62
C CYS A 180 -17.61 -6.51 -18.20
N SER A 181 -18.87 -6.90 -18.37
CA SER A 181 -20.01 -6.08 -17.93
C SER A 181 -20.16 -6.03 -16.41
N ASP A 182 -19.70 -7.06 -15.68
CA ASP A 182 -19.61 -7.04 -14.23
C ASP A 182 -18.38 -6.22 -13.79
N PRO A 183 -18.54 -5.18 -12.96
CA PRO A 183 -17.41 -4.39 -12.43
C PRO A 183 -16.35 -5.23 -11.70
N ALA A 184 -16.73 -6.36 -11.10
CA ALA A 184 -15.79 -7.28 -10.47
C ALA A 184 -14.86 -7.98 -11.47
N MET A 185 -15.22 -7.98 -12.75
CA MET A 185 -14.48 -8.58 -13.85
C MET A 185 -13.92 -7.53 -14.84
N ALA A 186 -13.92 -6.26 -14.46
CA ALA A 186 -13.39 -5.19 -15.28
C ALA A 186 -11.88 -5.39 -15.56
N PRO A 187 -11.44 -5.28 -16.83
CA PRO A 187 -10.03 -5.45 -17.17
C PRO A 187 -9.16 -4.23 -16.84
N VAL A 188 -9.80 -3.13 -16.42
CA VAL A 188 -9.17 -1.86 -16.07
C VAL A 188 -9.68 -1.42 -14.71
N SER A 189 -8.80 -0.95 -13.85
CA SER A 189 -9.21 -0.39 -12.56
C SER A 189 -10.02 0.89 -12.78
N PRO A 190 -11.21 1.06 -12.18
CA PRO A 190 -12.03 2.25 -12.40
C PRO A 190 -11.45 3.50 -11.73
N ARG A 191 -10.53 3.31 -10.81
CA ARG A 191 -9.85 4.40 -10.11
C ARG A 191 -8.42 4.01 -9.76
N VAL A 192 -7.51 4.94 -9.98
CA VAL A 192 -6.09 4.84 -9.58
C VAL A 192 -5.70 6.20 -9.01
N GLY A 193 -5.73 6.30 -7.69
CA GLY A 193 -5.49 7.55 -6.99
C GLY A 193 -6.56 8.61 -7.25
N SER A 194 -6.14 9.81 -7.63
CA SER A 194 -7.02 10.89 -8.07
C SER A 194 -7.63 10.64 -9.46
N TYR A 195 -7.09 9.66 -10.21
CA TYR A 195 -7.54 9.35 -11.56
C TYR A 195 -8.76 8.44 -11.55
N GLU A 196 -9.85 8.93 -12.15
CA GLU A 196 -11.02 8.11 -12.48
C GLU A 196 -10.85 7.60 -13.92
N ILE A 197 -10.85 6.27 -14.07
CA ILE A 197 -10.66 5.61 -15.36
C ILE A 197 -11.97 4.97 -15.81
N ALA A 198 -12.49 5.40 -16.93
CA ALA A 198 -13.66 4.80 -17.57
C ALA A 198 -13.22 4.02 -18.80
N PHE A 199 -13.67 2.76 -18.93
CA PHE A 199 -13.46 1.94 -20.11
C PHE A 199 -14.79 1.35 -20.58
N SER A 200 -15.12 1.56 -21.86
CA SER A 200 -16.35 1.08 -22.50
C SER A 200 -15.97 0.21 -23.70
N PRO A 201 -15.87 -1.12 -23.51
CA PRO A 201 -15.57 -2.04 -24.59
C PRO A 201 -16.74 -2.16 -25.59
N ASP A 202 -16.40 -2.31 -26.88
CA ASP A 202 -17.36 -2.63 -27.94
C ASP A 202 -17.48 -4.17 -28.07
N LYS A 203 -18.67 -4.69 -27.89
CA LYS A 203 -18.95 -6.14 -28.02
C LYS A 203 -18.56 -6.70 -29.37
N LYS A 204 -18.66 -5.91 -30.45
CA LYS A 204 -18.30 -6.34 -31.80
C LYS A 204 -16.79 -6.48 -32.01
N LEU A 205 -16.00 -5.79 -31.18
CA LEU A 205 -14.53 -5.80 -31.19
C LEU A 205 -13.94 -6.73 -30.11
N THR A 206 -14.80 -7.37 -29.31
CA THR A 206 -14.39 -8.36 -28.30
C THR A 206 -14.13 -9.72 -28.97
N SER A 207 -13.00 -10.35 -28.63
CA SER A 207 -12.63 -11.65 -29.23
C SER A 207 -11.88 -12.52 -28.24
N ILE A 208 -12.28 -13.81 -28.19
CA ILE A 208 -11.61 -14.87 -27.44
C ILE A 208 -10.39 -15.33 -28.24
N LEU A 209 -9.19 -15.21 -27.65
CA LEU A 209 -7.90 -15.43 -28.30
C LEU A 209 -7.33 -16.82 -27.98
N LYS A 210 -7.24 -17.15 -26.68
CA LYS A 210 -6.56 -18.34 -26.17
C LYS A 210 -7.45 -19.06 -25.17
N LEU A 211 -7.45 -20.38 -25.21
CA LEU A 211 -7.99 -21.26 -24.19
C LEU A 211 -6.86 -22.08 -23.60
N GLY A 212 -6.83 -22.22 -22.29
CA GLY A 212 -5.92 -23.06 -21.53
C GLY A 212 -6.70 -23.94 -20.57
N ALA A 213 -6.30 -25.18 -20.43
CA ALA A 213 -6.82 -26.10 -19.42
C ALA A 213 -5.65 -26.90 -18.84
N TYR A 214 -5.59 -26.96 -17.53
CA TYR A 214 -4.45 -27.47 -16.76
C TYR A 214 -4.95 -28.45 -15.70
N ASP A 215 -4.06 -28.91 -14.82
CA ASP A 215 -4.41 -29.88 -13.77
C ASP A 215 -5.35 -29.32 -12.70
N LYS A 216 -5.20 -28.04 -12.33
CA LYS A 216 -5.97 -27.39 -11.26
C LYS A 216 -6.67 -26.12 -11.70
N SER A 217 -6.51 -25.71 -12.94
CA SER A 217 -7.05 -24.48 -13.43
C SER A 217 -7.47 -24.53 -14.89
N LEU A 218 -8.24 -23.54 -15.31
CA LEU A 218 -8.47 -23.21 -16.72
C LEU A 218 -8.25 -21.71 -16.93
N SER A 219 -7.93 -21.32 -18.14
CA SER A 219 -7.75 -19.92 -18.50
C SER A 219 -8.37 -19.56 -19.84
N VAL A 220 -8.85 -18.31 -19.95
CA VAL A 220 -9.38 -17.74 -21.18
C VAL A 220 -8.81 -16.35 -21.38
N SER A 221 -8.08 -16.16 -22.48
CA SER A 221 -7.62 -14.82 -22.88
C SER A 221 -8.63 -14.17 -23.80
N THR A 222 -9.14 -13.01 -23.41
CA THR A 222 -10.13 -12.23 -24.17
C THR A 222 -9.58 -10.85 -24.44
N ARG A 223 -9.62 -10.43 -25.70
CA ARG A 223 -9.29 -9.06 -26.11
C ARG A 223 -10.56 -8.20 -26.10
N PHE A 224 -10.50 -7.12 -25.35
CA PHE A 224 -11.52 -6.09 -25.28
C PHE A 224 -10.98 -4.83 -25.97
N SER A 225 -11.70 -4.31 -26.94
CA SER A 225 -11.34 -3.05 -27.62
C SER A 225 -12.51 -2.08 -27.48
N GLY A 226 -12.20 -0.80 -27.21
CA GLY A 226 -13.25 0.19 -26.98
C GLY A 226 -12.69 1.58 -26.74
N LYS A 227 -13.43 2.38 -25.98
CA LYS A 227 -13.06 3.76 -25.67
C LYS A 227 -12.79 3.90 -24.18
N ALA A 228 -11.71 4.60 -23.85
CA ALA A 228 -11.33 4.91 -22.49
C ALA A 228 -11.24 6.41 -22.25
N GLY A 229 -11.38 6.83 -20.99
CA GLY A 229 -11.19 8.19 -20.55
C GLY A 229 -10.51 8.21 -19.18
N ILE A 230 -9.75 9.27 -18.91
CA ILE A 230 -9.16 9.55 -17.59
C ILE A 230 -9.61 10.94 -17.17
N LYS A 231 -10.08 11.07 -15.94
CA LYS A 231 -10.30 12.35 -15.25
C LYS A 231 -9.35 12.40 -14.06
N ASP A 232 -8.80 13.57 -13.80
CA ASP A 232 -8.04 13.87 -12.59
C ASP A 232 -8.81 14.91 -11.78
N ASN A 233 -9.19 14.56 -10.54
CA ASN A 233 -10.03 15.40 -9.68
C ASN A 233 -11.26 15.99 -10.42
N GLY A 234 -11.92 15.15 -11.24
CA GLY A 234 -13.07 15.56 -12.05
C GLY A 234 -12.74 16.27 -13.38
N VAL A 235 -11.48 16.65 -13.63
CA VAL A 235 -11.04 17.28 -14.87
C VAL A 235 -10.67 16.22 -15.91
N ALA A 236 -11.28 16.28 -17.10
CA ALA A 236 -11.00 15.32 -18.16
C ALA A 236 -9.60 15.53 -18.75
N MET A 237 -8.70 14.55 -18.54
CA MET A 237 -7.37 14.48 -19.12
C MET A 237 -7.39 13.82 -20.49
N TYR A 238 -8.12 12.72 -20.61
CA TYR A 238 -8.35 11.98 -21.84
C TYR A 238 -9.83 11.67 -21.99
N ASN A 239 -10.34 11.74 -23.22
CA ASN A 239 -11.73 11.42 -23.52
C ASN A 239 -11.81 10.62 -24.81
N LYS A 240 -12.60 9.51 -24.78
CA LYS A 240 -12.80 8.62 -25.94
C LYS A 240 -11.51 8.12 -26.60
N HIS A 241 -10.44 7.95 -25.80
CA HIS A 241 -9.19 7.36 -26.27
C HIS A 241 -9.40 5.89 -26.69
N PRO A 242 -8.94 5.45 -27.86
CA PRO A 242 -9.04 4.06 -28.26
C PRO A 242 -8.13 3.21 -27.36
N LEU A 243 -8.70 2.21 -26.70
CA LEU A 243 -7.97 1.30 -25.80
C LEU A 243 -8.30 -0.15 -26.19
N THR A 244 -7.25 -0.96 -26.29
CA THR A 244 -7.35 -2.41 -26.43
C THR A 244 -6.63 -3.07 -25.27
N VAL A 245 -7.34 -3.94 -24.54
CA VAL A 245 -6.81 -4.71 -23.42
C VAL A 245 -7.08 -6.19 -23.65
N THR A 246 -6.06 -7.02 -23.51
CA THR A 246 -6.25 -8.47 -23.39
C THR A 246 -6.24 -8.83 -21.92
N ALA A 247 -7.36 -9.33 -21.42
CA ALA A 247 -7.45 -9.87 -20.08
C ALA A 247 -7.44 -11.38 -20.11
N GLN A 248 -6.65 -11.99 -19.25
CA GLN A 248 -6.67 -13.42 -19.00
C GLN A 248 -7.46 -13.71 -17.74
N ARG A 249 -8.46 -14.55 -17.88
CA ARG A 249 -9.23 -15.06 -16.74
C ARG A 249 -8.80 -16.47 -16.42
N THR A 250 -8.51 -16.67 -15.14
CA THR A 250 -8.13 -17.98 -14.62
C THR A 250 -9.13 -18.39 -13.55
N LEU A 251 -9.72 -19.58 -13.72
CA LEU A 251 -10.47 -20.26 -12.68
C LEU A 251 -9.56 -21.32 -12.07
N LEU A 252 -9.21 -21.16 -10.80
CA LEU A 252 -8.27 -22.01 -10.07
C LEU A 252 -8.98 -22.76 -8.95
N LEU A 253 -8.78 -24.08 -8.88
CA LEU A 253 -9.26 -24.93 -7.80
C LEU A 253 -8.43 -24.71 -6.53
N LEU A 254 -9.08 -24.37 -5.43
CA LEU A 254 -8.45 -24.26 -4.12
C LEU A 254 -8.22 -25.64 -3.49
N PRO A 255 -7.15 -25.78 -2.68
CA PRO A 255 -6.90 -27.01 -1.95
C PRO A 255 -8.10 -27.42 -1.07
N GLU A 256 -8.39 -28.72 -1.03
CA GLU A 256 -9.44 -29.27 -0.17
C GLU A 256 -9.00 -29.22 1.30
N LYS A 257 -7.77 -29.69 1.58
CA LYS A 257 -7.14 -29.54 2.88
C LYS A 257 -6.67 -28.08 3.01
N LYS A 258 -7.41 -27.30 3.78
CA LYS A 258 -7.08 -25.90 4.01
C LYS A 258 -5.79 -25.76 4.84
N MET A 259 -5.06 -24.67 4.59
CA MET A 259 -3.92 -24.29 5.45
C MET A 259 -4.41 -23.96 6.87
N LYS A 260 -3.66 -24.37 7.88
CA LYS A 260 -3.91 -23.91 9.25
C LYS A 260 -3.70 -22.40 9.32
N PRO A 261 -4.73 -21.59 9.64
CA PRO A 261 -4.60 -20.15 9.69
C PRO A 261 -3.72 -19.71 10.86
N ARG A 262 -3.14 -18.52 10.77
CA ARG A 262 -2.43 -17.87 11.87
C ARG A 262 -3.15 -16.59 12.23
N ILE A 263 -3.63 -16.47 13.48
CA ILE A 263 -4.23 -15.24 13.98
C ILE A 263 -3.12 -14.18 14.06
N SER A 264 -3.43 -12.97 13.56
CA SER A 264 -2.45 -11.89 13.53
C SER A 264 -2.29 -11.22 14.90
N ASP A 265 -1.16 -10.56 15.07
CA ASP A 265 -0.92 -9.62 16.17
C ASP A 265 -0.58 -8.25 15.57
N GLN A 266 -1.19 -7.18 16.09
CA GLN A 266 -0.99 -5.81 15.60
C GLN A 266 0.45 -5.29 15.77
N ARG A 267 1.28 -5.97 16.56
CA ARG A 267 2.68 -5.64 16.80
C ARG A 267 3.62 -6.26 15.76
N VAL A 268 3.09 -7.02 14.79
CA VAL A 268 3.86 -7.58 13.66
C VAL A 268 3.23 -7.15 12.34
N GLY A 269 4.03 -6.58 11.47
CA GLY A 269 3.59 -6.02 10.20
C GLY A 269 3.34 -7.06 9.13
N VAL A 270 2.12 -7.56 9.02
CA VAL A 270 1.71 -8.54 8.01
C VAL A 270 0.41 -8.15 7.35
N PHE A 271 0.22 -8.54 6.09
CA PHE A 271 -1.08 -8.40 5.42
C PHE A 271 -2.14 -9.28 6.09
N LEU A 272 -3.39 -8.82 6.07
CA LEU A 272 -4.45 -9.33 6.92
C LEU A 272 -5.68 -9.80 6.13
N THR A 273 -6.29 -10.88 6.59
CA THR A 273 -7.61 -11.34 6.15
C THR A 273 -8.58 -11.26 7.33
N SER A 274 -9.63 -10.42 7.20
CA SER A 274 -10.62 -10.24 8.27
C SER A 274 -11.54 -11.44 8.43
N LYS A 275 -11.79 -11.82 9.68
CA LYS A 275 -12.70 -12.89 10.11
C LYS A 275 -13.67 -12.39 11.17
N GLN A 276 -14.78 -13.11 11.27
CA GLN A 276 -15.81 -12.84 12.27
C GLN A 276 -16.13 -14.15 12.99
N ARG A 277 -15.93 -14.16 14.30
CA ARG A 277 -16.35 -15.25 15.19
C ARG A 277 -17.72 -14.95 15.76
N ILE A 278 -18.57 -15.95 15.79
CA ILE A 278 -19.86 -15.92 16.43
C ILE A 278 -19.80 -16.90 17.62
N PRO A 279 -19.37 -16.44 18.79
CA PRO A 279 -19.27 -17.30 19.96
C PRO A 279 -20.66 -17.58 20.55
N ASP A 280 -20.81 -18.74 21.22
CA ASP A 280 -22.02 -19.06 21.95
C ASP A 280 -22.17 -18.13 23.17
N GLY A 281 -23.30 -17.42 23.23
CA GLY A 281 -23.67 -16.57 24.36
C GLY A 281 -22.81 -15.32 24.59
N SER A 282 -21.90 -14.97 23.66
CA SER A 282 -21.01 -13.80 23.74
C SER A 282 -21.20 -12.87 22.54
N PRO A 283 -20.77 -11.59 22.62
CA PRO A 283 -20.81 -10.70 21.47
C PRO A 283 -19.95 -11.21 20.31
N THR A 284 -20.37 -10.89 19.10
CA THR A 284 -19.62 -11.22 17.89
C THR A 284 -18.25 -10.52 17.90
N GLU A 285 -17.21 -11.27 17.62
CA GLU A 285 -15.82 -10.81 17.60
C GLU A 285 -15.30 -10.71 16.16
N THR A 286 -14.66 -9.59 15.82
CA THR A 286 -13.90 -9.47 14.58
C THR A 286 -12.42 -9.61 14.90
N TYR A 287 -11.73 -10.50 14.19
CA TYR A 287 -10.31 -10.73 14.30
C TYR A 287 -9.68 -10.86 12.91
N THR A 288 -8.37 -10.92 12.82
CA THR A 288 -7.65 -11.01 11.55
C THR A 288 -6.69 -12.20 11.51
N LEU A 289 -6.52 -12.74 10.31
CA LEU A 289 -5.52 -13.76 10.00
C LEU A 289 -4.34 -13.12 9.29
N ALA A 290 -3.13 -13.55 9.61
CA ALA A 290 -1.92 -13.18 8.89
C ALA A 290 -1.89 -13.88 7.52
N ASN A 291 -1.69 -13.14 6.46
CA ASN A 291 -1.53 -13.68 5.12
C ASN A 291 -0.12 -14.27 4.98
N ARG A 292 -0.02 -15.53 4.58
CA ARG A 292 1.26 -16.24 4.43
C ARG A 292 1.18 -17.40 3.46
N TRP A 293 2.32 -17.81 2.94
CA TRP A 293 2.41 -19.07 2.20
C TRP A 293 2.26 -20.27 3.13
N ARG A 294 1.73 -21.37 2.60
CA ARG A 294 1.78 -22.66 3.26
C ARG A 294 3.22 -23.18 3.20
N LEU A 295 3.90 -23.23 4.32
CA LEU A 295 5.25 -23.72 4.44
C LEU A 295 5.28 -24.81 5.52
N GLU A 296 5.38 -26.07 5.08
CA GLU A 296 5.39 -27.26 5.93
C GLU A 296 6.73 -27.99 5.71
N PRO A 297 7.41 -28.46 6.77
CA PRO A 297 8.68 -29.17 6.61
C PRO A 297 8.48 -30.51 5.92
N SER A 298 9.36 -30.89 4.98
CA SER A 298 9.32 -32.19 4.31
C SER A 298 9.63 -33.35 5.28
N ASP A 299 10.39 -33.08 6.34
CA ASP A 299 10.65 -33.99 7.46
C ASP A 299 10.35 -33.25 8.78
N PRO A 300 9.12 -33.41 9.30
CA PRO A 300 8.71 -32.79 10.57
C PRO A 300 9.55 -33.23 11.77
N ALA A 301 10.05 -34.46 11.76
CA ALA A 301 10.83 -35.01 12.88
C ALA A 301 12.24 -34.38 12.89
N ALA A 302 12.89 -34.27 11.75
CA ALA A 302 14.18 -33.60 11.62
C ALA A 302 14.07 -32.11 11.97
N TYR A 303 13.02 -31.44 11.48
CA TYR A 303 12.74 -30.04 11.85
C TYR A 303 12.57 -29.86 13.37
N ALA A 304 11.82 -30.73 14.01
CA ALA A 304 11.63 -30.68 15.47
C ALA A 304 12.93 -30.90 16.27
N ARG A 305 13.93 -31.59 15.71
CA ARG A 305 15.29 -31.72 16.27
C ARG A 305 16.17 -30.48 16.00
N GLY A 306 15.67 -29.46 15.28
CA GLY A 306 16.44 -28.25 14.92
C GLY A 306 17.28 -28.39 13.67
N GLU A 307 17.10 -29.46 12.88
CA GLU A 307 17.76 -29.63 11.59
C GLU A 307 17.11 -28.73 10.53
N ARG A 308 17.90 -28.27 9.55
CA ARG A 308 17.38 -27.56 8.39
C ARG A 308 16.83 -28.57 7.39
N VAL A 309 15.54 -28.40 7.04
CA VAL A 309 14.85 -29.25 6.08
C VAL A 309 14.24 -28.43 4.96
N LYS A 310 14.07 -29.01 3.79
CA LYS A 310 13.34 -28.35 2.71
C LYS A 310 11.85 -28.31 3.04
N PRO A 311 11.10 -27.30 2.56
CA PRO A 311 9.64 -27.37 2.64
C PRO A 311 9.09 -28.44 1.69
N VAL A 312 7.91 -28.95 2.00
CA VAL A 312 7.15 -29.86 1.09
C VAL A 312 6.94 -29.19 -0.27
N LYS A 313 6.63 -27.90 -0.27
CA LYS A 313 6.50 -27.09 -1.46
C LYS A 313 7.22 -25.76 -1.24
N PRO A 314 8.28 -25.44 -2.01
CA PRO A 314 8.93 -24.15 -1.94
C PRO A 314 8.04 -23.04 -2.51
N ILE A 315 8.33 -21.81 -2.10
CA ILE A 315 7.75 -20.58 -2.68
C ILE A 315 8.54 -20.28 -3.96
N VAL A 316 7.89 -20.44 -5.12
CA VAL A 316 8.56 -20.32 -6.41
C VAL A 316 8.14 -19.04 -7.11
N PHE A 317 9.10 -18.21 -7.50
CA PHE A 317 8.91 -17.07 -8.38
C PHE A 317 9.53 -17.34 -9.74
N TYR A 318 8.79 -17.06 -10.80
CA TYR A 318 9.26 -17.17 -12.17
C TYR A 318 9.73 -15.81 -12.68
N LEU A 319 10.98 -15.72 -13.11
CA LEU A 319 11.62 -14.48 -13.57
C LEU A 319 11.38 -14.28 -15.07
N ASP A 320 10.78 -13.15 -15.42
CA ASP A 320 10.43 -12.79 -16.79
C ASP A 320 11.66 -12.78 -17.69
N SER A 321 11.54 -13.47 -18.84
CA SER A 321 12.60 -13.56 -19.85
C SER A 321 12.94 -12.20 -20.49
N LEU A 322 12.01 -11.25 -20.47
CA LEU A 322 12.15 -9.93 -21.08
C LEU A 322 13.00 -8.94 -20.26
N PHE A 323 13.38 -9.27 -19.02
CA PHE A 323 14.34 -8.45 -18.29
C PHE A 323 15.68 -8.33 -19.01
N PRO A 324 16.34 -7.16 -18.98
CA PRO A 324 17.73 -7.02 -19.38
C PRO A 324 18.61 -8.07 -18.68
N ALA A 325 19.52 -8.69 -19.41
CA ALA A 325 20.33 -9.82 -18.89
C ALA A 325 21.08 -9.46 -17.58
N ALA A 326 21.65 -8.24 -17.50
CA ALA A 326 22.33 -7.74 -16.33
C ALA A 326 21.44 -7.67 -15.09
N TRP A 327 20.15 -7.37 -15.25
CA TRP A 327 19.22 -7.21 -14.13
C TRP A 327 18.81 -8.53 -13.48
N LYS A 328 18.70 -9.60 -14.29
CA LYS A 328 18.22 -10.90 -13.82
C LYS A 328 19.02 -11.42 -12.62
N GLY A 329 20.35 -11.28 -12.66
CA GLY A 329 21.21 -11.66 -11.55
C GLY A 329 20.98 -10.87 -10.27
N ALA A 330 20.77 -9.56 -10.38
CA ALA A 330 20.52 -8.67 -9.26
C ALA A 330 19.14 -8.96 -8.60
N ILE A 331 18.10 -9.10 -9.43
CA ILE A 331 16.74 -9.41 -8.99
C ILE A 331 16.72 -10.76 -8.26
N ARG A 332 17.35 -11.79 -8.86
CA ARG A 332 17.45 -13.13 -8.26
C ARG A 332 18.11 -13.07 -6.88
N ARG A 333 19.24 -12.36 -6.75
CA ARG A 333 19.92 -12.18 -5.46
C ARG A 333 19.04 -11.50 -4.43
N GLY A 334 18.28 -10.48 -4.84
CA GLY A 334 17.36 -9.77 -3.95
C GLY A 334 16.29 -10.69 -3.38
N VAL A 335 15.60 -11.43 -4.25
CA VAL A 335 14.52 -12.34 -3.85
C VAL A 335 15.06 -13.51 -2.99
N LEU A 336 16.17 -14.12 -3.40
CA LEU A 336 16.74 -15.26 -2.68
C LEU A 336 17.35 -14.89 -1.33
N ARG A 337 17.58 -13.61 -1.04
CA ARG A 337 18.06 -13.12 0.27
C ARG A 337 17.18 -13.58 1.43
N TRP A 338 15.88 -13.72 1.21
CA TRP A 338 14.93 -14.20 2.23
C TRP A 338 15.21 -15.62 2.71
N ASN A 339 15.93 -16.44 1.93
CA ASN A 339 16.34 -17.76 2.38
C ASN A 339 17.25 -17.73 3.62
N ASP A 340 17.96 -16.61 3.88
CA ASP A 340 18.69 -16.47 5.13
C ASP A 340 17.76 -16.42 6.35
N ALA A 341 16.66 -15.68 6.23
CA ALA A 341 15.64 -15.65 7.29
C ALA A 341 14.95 -17.01 7.48
N PHE A 342 14.57 -17.68 6.39
CA PHE A 342 13.99 -19.01 6.45
C PHE A 342 14.97 -20.04 6.99
N GLY A 343 16.26 -19.91 6.68
CA GLY A 343 17.33 -20.77 7.21
C GLY A 343 17.47 -20.70 8.73
N ARG A 344 17.25 -19.52 9.32
CA ARG A 344 17.27 -19.33 10.79
C ARG A 344 16.12 -20.02 11.51
N ILE A 345 15.01 -20.25 10.84
CA ILE A 345 13.85 -20.94 11.38
C ILE A 345 13.75 -22.42 10.95
N GLY A 346 14.80 -22.97 10.37
CA GLY A 346 14.93 -24.40 10.07
C GLY A 346 14.52 -24.80 8.64
N PHE A 347 14.23 -23.86 7.73
CA PHE A 347 13.93 -24.19 6.33
C PHE A 347 15.13 -23.94 5.41
N ALA A 348 15.51 -24.94 4.62
CA ALA A 348 16.45 -24.82 3.53
C ALA A 348 15.70 -24.57 2.21
N ASP A 349 16.21 -23.65 1.37
CA ASP A 349 15.67 -23.37 0.03
C ASP A 349 14.15 -23.12 0.04
N ALA A 350 13.67 -22.33 0.99
CA ALA A 350 12.24 -22.01 1.13
C ALA A 350 11.71 -21.18 -0.05
N VAL A 351 12.56 -20.33 -0.62
CA VAL A 351 12.25 -19.46 -1.77
C VAL A 351 13.14 -19.88 -2.95
N GLU A 352 12.51 -20.07 -4.11
CA GLU A 352 13.20 -20.36 -5.35
C GLU A 352 12.88 -19.30 -6.42
N VAL A 353 13.85 -18.99 -7.27
CA VAL A 353 13.67 -18.16 -8.46
C VAL A 353 14.04 -18.97 -9.69
N ARG A 354 13.06 -19.22 -10.55
CA ARG A 354 13.22 -19.96 -11.81
C ARG A 354 13.05 -19.00 -12.98
N ASP A 355 13.73 -19.25 -14.09
CA ASP A 355 13.45 -18.50 -15.32
C ASP A 355 12.12 -18.97 -15.93
N PHE A 356 11.46 -18.11 -16.74
CA PHE A 356 10.33 -18.54 -17.54
C PHE A 356 10.75 -19.72 -18.41
N PRO A 357 10.06 -20.88 -18.32
CA PRO A 357 10.41 -22.04 -19.13
C PRO A 357 10.11 -21.74 -20.61
N ALA A 358 11.14 -21.82 -21.44
CA ALA A 358 11.04 -21.47 -22.85
C ALA A 358 10.25 -22.53 -23.68
N ASP A 359 10.32 -23.78 -23.23
CA ASP A 359 9.82 -24.93 -23.98
C ASP A 359 8.60 -25.62 -23.34
N ASP A 360 8.02 -25.02 -22.30
CA ASP A 360 6.81 -25.53 -21.66
C ASP A 360 5.54 -24.83 -22.20
N PRO A 361 4.77 -25.45 -23.05
CA PRO A 361 3.54 -24.89 -23.61
C PRO A 361 2.43 -24.75 -22.57
N ALA A 362 2.55 -25.40 -21.43
CA ALA A 362 1.61 -25.30 -20.31
C ALA A 362 1.89 -24.08 -19.42
N PHE A 363 3.10 -23.52 -19.46
CA PHE A 363 3.44 -22.32 -18.68
C PHE A 363 2.73 -21.08 -19.24
N ASP A 364 2.04 -20.40 -18.37
CA ASP A 364 1.36 -19.15 -18.70
C ASP A 364 1.54 -18.16 -17.53
N PRO A 365 2.35 -17.11 -17.70
CA PRO A 365 2.68 -16.18 -16.62
C PRO A 365 1.47 -15.37 -16.13
N ASP A 366 0.36 -15.38 -16.85
CA ASP A 366 -0.89 -14.72 -16.45
C ASP A 366 -1.87 -15.68 -15.74
N ASN A 367 -1.50 -16.96 -15.60
CA ASN A 367 -2.24 -17.94 -14.82
C ASN A 367 -1.95 -17.77 -13.31
N LEU A 368 -2.98 -17.87 -12.47
CA LEU A 368 -2.87 -17.80 -11.01
C LEU A 368 -1.94 -18.87 -10.39
N GLU A 369 -1.64 -19.94 -11.09
CA GLU A 369 -0.74 -21.00 -10.60
C GLU A 369 0.72 -20.55 -10.52
N TYR A 370 1.10 -19.50 -11.26
CA TYR A 370 2.49 -19.05 -11.37
C TYR A 370 2.69 -17.68 -10.76
N SER A 371 3.51 -17.60 -9.74
CA SER A 371 3.96 -16.33 -9.17
C SER A 371 5.13 -15.80 -9.97
N CYS A 372 5.02 -14.59 -10.52
CA CYS A 372 5.96 -14.07 -11.49
C CYS A 372 6.59 -12.76 -11.07
N ILE A 373 7.86 -12.59 -11.40
CA ILE A 373 8.57 -11.31 -11.37
C ILE A 373 8.54 -10.76 -12.78
N ARG A 374 7.77 -9.68 -13.00
CA ARG A 374 7.44 -9.14 -14.31
C ARG A 374 8.20 -7.86 -14.61
N TYR A 375 8.71 -7.75 -15.82
CA TYR A 375 9.25 -6.50 -16.35
C TYR A 375 8.15 -5.65 -16.99
N VAL A 376 8.02 -4.41 -16.54
CA VAL A 376 7.00 -3.50 -17.04
C VAL A 376 7.65 -2.24 -17.63
N PRO A 377 7.77 -2.13 -18.96
CA PRO A 377 8.35 -0.98 -19.64
C PRO A 377 7.36 0.21 -19.60
N SER A 378 7.34 0.92 -18.50
CA SER A 378 6.43 2.04 -18.23
C SER A 378 7.19 3.18 -17.56
N GLN A 379 6.71 4.42 -17.76
CA GLN A 379 7.25 5.62 -17.13
C GLN A 379 6.88 5.78 -15.64
N VAL A 380 6.41 4.72 -15.01
CA VAL A 380 6.13 4.69 -13.57
C VAL A 380 7.44 4.49 -12.81
N GLU A 381 7.76 5.42 -11.94
CA GLU A 381 8.93 5.36 -11.05
C GLU A 381 8.61 4.55 -9.78
N ASN A 382 8.33 3.25 -9.92
CA ASN A 382 7.93 2.39 -8.80
C ASN A 382 8.30 0.91 -9.02
N ALA A 383 8.05 0.08 -8.01
CA ALA A 383 7.93 -1.37 -8.05
C ALA A 383 6.74 -1.79 -7.17
N MET A 384 6.22 -3.00 -7.33
CA MET A 384 5.07 -3.49 -6.55
C MET A 384 5.17 -4.99 -6.31
N GLY A 385 4.79 -5.43 -5.10
CA GLY A 385 4.75 -6.85 -4.70
C GLY A 385 3.36 -7.33 -4.25
N PRO A 386 2.29 -7.26 -5.10
CA PRO A 386 0.97 -7.71 -4.69
C PRO A 386 0.86 -9.23 -4.52
N SER A 387 -0.02 -9.64 -3.61
CA SER A 387 -0.36 -11.04 -3.38
C SER A 387 -1.87 -11.26 -3.35
N TRP A 388 -2.30 -12.50 -3.63
CA TRP A 388 -3.69 -12.93 -3.61
C TRP A 388 -3.83 -14.19 -2.77
N VAL A 389 -4.86 -14.19 -1.94
CA VAL A 389 -5.01 -15.19 -0.87
C VAL A 389 -6.28 -16.00 -1.03
N ASP A 390 -6.30 -17.18 -0.40
CA ASP A 390 -7.54 -17.88 -0.03
C ASP A 390 -8.20 -17.11 1.13
N PRO A 391 -9.38 -16.50 0.92
CA PRO A 391 -10.02 -15.72 1.97
C PRO A 391 -10.49 -16.54 3.18
N ALA A 392 -10.47 -17.87 3.06
CA ALA A 392 -10.83 -18.75 4.17
C ALA A 392 -9.72 -18.82 5.23
N THR A 393 -8.46 -18.77 4.83
CA THR A 393 -7.32 -19.06 5.72
C THR A 393 -6.22 -18.00 5.72
N GLY A 394 -6.23 -17.06 4.78
CA GLY A 394 -5.11 -16.16 4.55
C GLY A 394 -3.92 -16.84 3.83
N GLU A 395 -4.09 -18.05 3.28
CA GLU A 395 -3.05 -18.70 2.47
C GLU A 395 -2.77 -17.90 1.21
N ILE A 396 -1.54 -17.45 1.02
CA ILE A 396 -1.13 -16.80 -0.22
C ILE A 396 -1.11 -17.87 -1.33
N ILE A 397 -1.92 -17.64 -2.37
CA ILE A 397 -2.05 -18.56 -3.51
C ILE A 397 -1.17 -18.11 -4.67
N ASN A 398 -1.05 -16.82 -4.86
CA ASN A 398 -0.26 -16.21 -5.92
C ASN A 398 0.32 -14.87 -5.44
N ALA A 399 1.52 -14.55 -5.88
CA ALA A 399 2.11 -13.24 -5.69
C ALA A 399 2.87 -12.83 -6.96
N SER A 400 2.99 -11.53 -7.20
CA SER A 400 3.72 -11.01 -8.35
C SER A 400 4.58 -9.85 -7.93
N VAL A 401 5.81 -9.79 -8.46
CA VAL A 401 6.66 -8.61 -8.38
C VAL A 401 6.60 -7.90 -9.73
N LEU A 402 6.20 -6.63 -9.73
CA LEU A 402 6.14 -5.80 -10.92
C LEU A 402 7.26 -4.76 -10.83
N ILE A 403 8.28 -4.86 -11.67
CA ILE A 403 9.40 -3.91 -11.72
C ILE A 403 9.22 -3.02 -12.95
N TYR A 404 8.95 -1.74 -12.70
CA TYR A 404 8.79 -0.75 -13.76
C TYR A 404 10.14 -0.26 -14.25
N ASN A 405 10.24 0.02 -15.55
CA ASN A 405 11.52 0.45 -16.13
C ASN A 405 12.08 1.72 -15.47
N ASP A 406 11.23 2.70 -15.20
CA ASP A 406 11.67 4.01 -14.68
C ASP A 406 11.99 4.00 -13.18
N VAL A 407 11.91 2.85 -12.49
CA VAL A 407 12.52 2.67 -11.16
C VAL A 407 14.02 3.00 -11.17
N ILE A 408 14.70 2.80 -12.31
CA ILE A 408 16.09 3.20 -12.51
C ILE A 408 16.27 4.71 -12.29
N ARG A 409 15.41 5.51 -12.92
CA ARG A 409 15.46 6.97 -12.84
C ARG A 409 15.25 7.44 -11.41
N LEU A 410 14.28 6.86 -10.73
CA LEU A 410 13.98 7.18 -9.34
C LEU A 410 15.17 6.86 -8.42
N THR A 411 15.68 5.65 -8.51
CA THR A 411 16.77 5.17 -7.66
C THR A 411 18.10 5.88 -7.95
N ALA A 412 18.38 6.18 -9.22
CA ALA A 412 19.56 6.97 -9.62
C ALA A 412 19.50 8.38 -9.02
N ALA A 413 18.34 9.05 -9.09
CA ALA A 413 18.18 10.38 -8.53
C ALA A 413 18.29 10.39 -7.00
N TRP A 414 17.65 9.44 -6.30
CA TRP A 414 17.81 9.32 -4.84
C TRP A 414 19.24 9.08 -4.44
N ARG A 415 19.92 8.13 -5.10
CA ARG A 415 21.30 7.82 -4.80
C ARG A 415 22.22 9.03 -5.04
N PHE A 416 22.00 9.76 -6.13
CA PHE A 416 22.73 11.01 -6.41
C PHE A 416 22.50 12.05 -5.31
N LEU A 417 21.24 12.34 -4.94
CA LEU A 417 20.90 13.39 -3.98
C LEU A 417 21.27 13.03 -2.53
N GLN A 418 21.21 11.74 -2.17
CA GLN A 418 21.37 11.30 -0.79
C GLN A 418 22.78 10.75 -0.48
N THR A 419 23.60 10.43 -1.49
CA THR A 419 24.92 9.84 -1.25
C THR A 419 26.11 10.50 -1.96
N ALA A 420 25.87 11.44 -2.90
CA ALA A 420 26.98 12.06 -3.65
C ALA A 420 27.98 12.83 -2.77
N GLN A 421 27.61 13.22 -1.55
CA GLN A 421 28.51 13.85 -0.60
C GLN A 421 29.62 12.91 -0.11
N VAL A 422 29.40 11.59 -0.15
CA VAL A 422 30.37 10.57 0.31
C VAL A 422 30.75 9.56 -0.76
N ASP A 423 29.90 9.30 -1.77
CA ASP A 423 30.17 8.34 -2.85
C ASP A 423 30.42 9.07 -4.18
N GLU A 424 31.69 9.17 -4.55
CA GLU A 424 32.09 9.84 -5.80
C GLU A 424 31.61 9.10 -7.06
N ARG A 425 31.32 7.79 -6.96
CA ARG A 425 30.87 6.98 -8.11
C ARG A 425 29.54 7.46 -8.68
N VAL A 426 28.69 8.09 -7.84
CA VAL A 426 27.39 8.62 -8.30
C VAL A 426 27.48 10.02 -8.90
N ARG A 427 28.66 10.69 -8.86
CA ARG A 427 28.85 12.05 -9.39
C ARG A 427 29.00 12.06 -10.91
N THR A 428 27.96 11.59 -11.60
CA THR A 428 27.94 11.39 -13.05
C THR A 428 26.54 11.60 -13.62
N ALA A 429 26.43 11.74 -14.93
CA ALA A 429 25.15 11.90 -15.64
C ALA A 429 24.27 10.63 -15.65
N GLY A 430 24.79 9.49 -15.22
CA GLY A 430 24.07 8.22 -15.13
C GLY A 430 24.51 7.43 -13.90
N ILE A 431 23.70 6.46 -13.50
CA ILE A 431 24.10 5.55 -12.42
C ILE A 431 25.03 4.46 -12.99
N PRO A 432 26.20 4.19 -12.38
CA PRO A 432 27.02 3.05 -12.77
C PRO A 432 26.28 1.71 -12.64
N ASP A 433 26.54 0.78 -13.56
CA ASP A 433 25.85 -0.51 -13.60
C ASP A 433 25.95 -1.29 -12.27
N GLU A 434 27.12 -1.28 -11.62
CA GLU A 434 27.32 -1.93 -10.33
C GLU A 434 26.33 -1.39 -9.28
N LEU A 435 26.23 -0.06 -9.17
CA LEU A 435 25.35 0.61 -8.21
C LEU A 435 23.88 0.42 -8.56
N LEU A 436 23.55 0.35 -9.84
CA LEU A 436 22.22 0.00 -10.32
C LEU A 436 21.84 -1.42 -9.90
N MET A 437 22.75 -2.39 -10.09
CA MET A 437 22.51 -3.79 -9.71
C MET A 437 22.34 -3.97 -8.20
N GLU A 438 23.11 -3.24 -7.39
CA GLU A 438 22.92 -3.22 -5.93
C GLU A 438 21.51 -2.72 -5.57
N THR A 439 21.10 -1.60 -6.17
CA THR A 439 19.81 -0.98 -5.90
C THR A 439 18.65 -1.85 -6.38
N LEU A 440 18.74 -2.46 -7.56
CA LEU A 440 17.75 -3.40 -8.05
C LEU A 440 17.61 -4.63 -7.15
N SER A 441 18.74 -5.12 -6.58
CA SER A 441 18.71 -6.22 -5.62
C SER A 441 17.98 -5.82 -4.32
N TYR A 442 18.18 -4.58 -3.84
CA TYR A 442 17.45 -4.04 -2.70
C TYR A 442 15.95 -3.94 -2.99
N VAL A 443 15.57 -3.30 -4.10
CA VAL A 443 14.16 -3.18 -4.51
C VAL A 443 13.50 -4.55 -4.64
N ALA A 444 14.15 -5.51 -5.32
CA ALA A 444 13.62 -6.86 -5.48
C ALA A 444 13.45 -7.59 -4.14
N ALA A 445 14.32 -7.35 -3.16
CA ALA A 445 14.19 -7.91 -1.83
C ALA A 445 13.00 -7.31 -1.07
N HIS A 446 12.80 -6.00 -1.17
CA HIS A 446 11.65 -5.29 -0.58
C HIS A 446 10.33 -5.83 -1.14
N GLU A 447 10.17 -5.86 -2.47
CA GLU A 447 8.96 -6.36 -3.13
C GLU A 447 8.70 -7.86 -2.84
N ALA A 448 9.77 -8.65 -2.73
CA ALA A 448 9.65 -10.04 -2.31
C ALA A 448 9.14 -10.15 -0.87
N GLY A 449 9.52 -9.24 0.03
CA GLY A 449 8.98 -9.16 1.39
C GLY A 449 7.45 -9.00 1.41
N HIS A 450 6.90 -8.13 0.54
CA HIS A 450 5.46 -8.01 0.36
C HIS A 450 4.83 -9.31 -0.16
N CYS A 451 5.46 -9.95 -1.13
CA CYS A 451 5.03 -11.24 -1.65
C CYS A 451 5.10 -12.37 -0.60
N LEU A 452 5.89 -12.21 0.46
CA LEU A 452 5.95 -13.11 1.61
C LEU A 452 4.94 -12.77 2.70
N GLY A 453 4.13 -11.73 2.52
CA GLY A 453 3.07 -11.33 3.45
C GLY A 453 3.45 -10.19 4.40
N LEU A 454 4.64 -9.59 4.29
CA LEU A 454 5.09 -8.50 5.14
C LEU A 454 4.56 -7.16 4.66
N MET A 455 4.19 -6.31 5.60
CA MET A 455 3.81 -4.91 5.37
C MET A 455 5.00 -3.98 5.61
N HIS A 456 4.87 -2.72 5.15
CA HIS A 456 5.83 -1.69 5.51
C HIS A 456 5.92 -1.51 7.02
N ASN A 457 7.15 -1.36 7.52
CA ASN A 457 7.44 -0.98 8.91
C ASN A 457 8.09 0.40 8.96
N MET A 458 7.29 1.45 8.99
CA MET A 458 7.78 2.84 8.99
C MET A 458 8.32 3.32 10.34
N ALA A 459 8.30 2.48 11.37
CA ALA A 459 8.95 2.77 12.66
C ALA A 459 10.42 2.32 12.69
N ALA A 460 10.86 1.57 11.69
CA ALA A 460 12.18 0.96 11.73
C ALA A 460 13.30 2.00 11.56
N SER A 461 13.16 2.98 10.66
CA SER A 461 14.16 4.03 10.44
C SER A 461 14.46 4.87 11.69
N ALA A 462 13.46 5.12 12.53
CA ALA A 462 13.60 5.86 13.77
C ALA A 462 14.19 5.04 14.95
N ALA A 463 14.45 3.75 14.77
CA ALA A 463 14.99 2.89 15.82
C ALA A 463 16.49 3.12 16.10
N TYR A 464 17.21 3.69 15.13
CA TYR A 464 18.67 3.88 15.28
C TYR A 464 19.01 5.31 15.68
N PRO A 465 19.96 5.50 16.62
CA PRO A 465 20.46 6.84 16.92
C PRO A 465 21.07 7.49 15.68
N THR A 466 20.71 8.73 15.41
CA THR A 466 21.15 9.49 14.23
C THR A 466 22.67 9.47 14.05
N ASP A 467 23.45 9.66 15.14
CA ASP A 467 24.92 9.65 15.05
C ASP A 467 25.48 8.26 14.71
N SER A 468 24.78 7.19 15.06
CA SER A 468 25.20 5.82 14.75
C SER A 468 25.18 5.54 13.25
N LEU A 469 24.34 6.22 12.48
CA LEU A 469 24.28 6.11 11.02
C LEU A 469 25.52 6.66 10.33
N ARG A 470 26.36 7.43 11.03
CA ARG A 470 27.67 7.93 10.60
C ARG A 470 28.82 7.02 11.03
N SER A 471 28.56 5.99 11.79
CA SER A 471 29.54 5.03 12.26
C SER A 471 29.66 3.85 11.30
N ALA A 472 30.86 3.62 10.75
CA ALA A 472 31.14 2.44 9.94
C ALA A 472 30.92 1.15 10.74
N ALA A 473 31.41 1.09 12.00
CA ALA A 473 31.27 -0.11 12.84
C ALA A 473 29.78 -0.44 13.09
N PHE A 474 28.96 0.58 13.33
CA PHE A 474 27.53 0.39 13.53
C PHE A 474 26.83 -0.04 12.25
N THR A 475 26.99 0.74 11.17
CA THR A 475 26.26 0.48 9.92
C THR A 475 26.69 -0.82 9.23
N GLN A 476 27.95 -1.25 9.37
CA GLN A 476 28.40 -2.56 8.88
C GLN A 476 27.75 -3.71 9.65
N ARG A 477 27.45 -3.54 10.92
CA ARG A 477 26.86 -4.58 11.77
C ARG A 477 25.34 -4.63 11.66
N TYR A 478 24.68 -3.49 11.67
CA TYR A 478 23.22 -3.38 11.81
C TYR A 478 22.50 -2.86 10.56
N GLY A 479 23.24 -2.40 9.54
CA GLY A 479 22.65 -1.71 8.40
C GLY A 479 22.28 -0.25 8.72
N ILE A 480 21.42 0.32 7.93
CA ILE A 480 20.91 1.69 8.12
C ILE A 480 19.47 1.72 8.65
N THR A 481 18.80 0.57 8.72
CA THR A 481 17.46 0.37 9.26
C THR A 481 17.31 -1.07 9.75
N PRO A 482 16.52 -1.34 10.81
CA PRO A 482 16.20 -2.69 11.26
C PRO A 482 15.33 -3.49 10.27
N SER A 483 14.72 -2.87 9.28
CA SER A 483 13.83 -3.56 8.33
C SER A 483 14.03 -3.10 6.90
N ILE A 484 14.15 -4.07 5.97
CA ILE A 484 14.13 -3.79 4.53
C ILE A 484 12.72 -3.35 4.06
N MET A 485 11.70 -3.59 4.88
CA MET A 485 10.32 -3.17 4.61
C MET A 485 10.04 -1.71 4.98
N ASP A 486 11.06 -0.95 5.40
CA ASP A 486 11.01 0.49 5.58
C ASP A 486 11.42 1.21 4.28
N TYR A 487 11.01 2.46 4.15
CA TYR A 487 11.45 3.36 3.09
C TYR A 487 12.69 4.17 3.50
N ALA A 488 13.67 3.53 4.13
CA ALA A 488 14.91 4.17 4.54
C ALA A 488 15.77 4.71 3.37
N ARG A 489 15.53 4.21 2.17
CA ARG A 489 16.19 4.60 0.91
C ARG A 489 17.71 4.55 0.98
N PHE A 490 18.38 5.73 1.16
CA PHE A 490 19.83 5.83 1.26
C PHE A 490 20.25 6.65 2.47
N ASN A 491 21.45 6.42 2.98
CA ASN A 491 21.97 7.07 4.18
C ASN A 491 22.37 8.54 3.90
N TYR A 492 21.36 9.40 3.89
CA TYR A 492 21.55 10.85 3.73
C TYR A 492 22.14 11.53 4.96
N VAL A 493 22.25 10.81 6.08
CA VAL A 493 22.86 11.33 7.33
C VAL A 493 24.40 11.31 7.23
N ALA A 494 24.97 10.42 6.43
CA ALA A 494 26.40 10.33 6.22
C ALA A 494 26.99 11.65 5.69
N GLN A 495 28.09 12.12 6.30
CA GLN A 495 28.72 13.40 6.02
C GLN A 495 30.05 13.22 5.25
N PRO A 496 30.52 14.23 4.51
CA PRO A 496 31.84 14.20 3.92
C PRO A 496 32.92 13.79 4.92
N GLY A 497 33.71 12.78 4.56
CA GLY A 497 34.72 12.21 5.45
C GLY A 497 34.30 10.97 6.23
N ASP A 498 33.03 10.63 6.30
CA ASP A 498 32.57 9.36 6.86
C ASP A 498 32.97 8.22 5.92
N LYS A 499 33.90 7.37 6.33
CA LYS A 499 34.44 6.27 5.52
C LYS A 499 33.88 4.92 5.98
N GLY A 500 33.55 4.06 5.02
CA GLY A 500 33.10 2.70 5.32
C GLY A 500 31.71 2.56 5.91
N VAL A 501 30.93 3.64 5.96
CA VAL A 501 29.50 3.59 6.33
C VAL A 501 28.68 2.92 5.23
N LYS A 502 27.69 2.12 5.60
CA LYS A 502 26.71 1.63 4.62
C LYS A 502 25.81 2.76 4.17
N LEU A 503 25.57 2.83 2.85
CA LEU A 503 24.79 3.90 2.23
C LEU A 503 23.39 3.48 1.82
N MET A 504 23.07 2.18 1.94
CA MET A 504 21.75 1.63 1.62
C MET A 504 21.48 0.37 2.43
N PRO A 505 20.22 -0.08 2.55
CA PRO A 505 19.88 -1.39 3.12
C PRO A 505 20.38 -2.50 2.19
N SER A 506 21.52 -3.07 2.49
CA SER A 506 22.13 -4.12 1.66
C SER A 506 21.66 -5.52 2.03
N ASP A 507 21.13 -5.70 3.25
CA ASP A 507 20.76 -6.98 3.83
C ASP A 507 19.41 -6.89 4.54
N LEU A 508 18.85 -8.03 4.95
CA LEU A 508 17.68 -8.06 5.84
C LEU A 508 18.06 -7.47 7.20
N GLY A 509 17.17 -6.71 7.77
CA GLY A 509 17.34 -6.15 9.11
C GLY A 509 16.88 -7.11 10.21
N ILE A 510 17.16 -6.75 11.45
CA ILE A 510 16.83 -7.57 12.62
C ILE A 510 15.31 -7.79 12.75
N TYR A 511 14.51 -6.80 12.39
CA TYR A 511 13.06 -6.92 12.37
C TYR A 511 12.57 -7.91 11.30
N ASP A 512 13.22 -7.94 10.13
CA ASP A 512 12.80 -8.84 9.05
C ASP A 512 12.95 -10.32 9.45
N TYR A 513 14.06 -10.66 10.11
CA TYR A 513 14.27 -12.00 10.65
C TYR A 513 13.21 -12.36 11.70
N TYR A 514 12.90 -11.46 12.59
CA TYR A 514 11.87 -11.62 13.60
C TYR A 514 10.47 -11.78 12.99
N ALA A 515 10.12 -10.96 12.01
CA ALA A 515 8.83 -11.02 11.34
C ALA A 515 8.63 -12.35 10.57
N ILE A 516 9.67 -12.82 9.87
CA ILE A 516 9.66 -14.14 9.21
C ILE A 516 9.57 -15.27 10.25
N GLU A 517 10.29 -15.16 11.36
CA GLU A 517 10.19 -16.15 12.44
C GLU A 517 8.76 -16.23 12.97
N TRP A 518 8.16 -15.12 13.32
CA TRP A 518 6.79 -15.10 13.82
C TRP A 518 5.80 -15.62 12.78
N LEU A 519 5.95 -15.23 11.52
CA LEU A 519 4.99 -15.55 10.46
C LEU A 519 5.09 -17.01 9.99
N TYR A 520 6.31 -17.57 9.91
CA TYR A 520 6.56 -18.83 9.22
C TYR A 520 7.10 -19.96 10.10
N ARG A 521 7.46 -19.72 11.38
CA ARG A 521 7.88 -20.81 12.26
C ARG A 521 6.80 -21.90 12.27
N TRP A 522 7.21 -23.12 11.94
CA TRP A 522 6.34 -24.28 12.07
C TRP A 522 6.42 -24.84 13.49
N TYR A 523 5.27 -25.09 14.09
CA TYR A 523 5.19 -25.59 15.45
C TYR A 523 4.99 -27.12 15.42
N PRO A 524 5.91 -27.94 15.99
CA PRO A 524 5.77 -29.37 16.06
C PRO A 524 4.55 -29.81 16.87
N GLY A 525 4.01 -30.95 16.51
CA GLY A 525 2.80 -31.53 17.16
C GLY A 525 1.52 -30.99 16.52
N ASP A 526 0.40 -31.49 16.98
CA ASP A 526 -0.93 -31.06 16.49
C ASP A 526 -1.50 -29.94 17.37
N LYS A 527 -0.76 -28.81 17.40
CA LYS A 527 -1.19 -27.62 18.14
C LYS A 527 -2.41 -27.01 17.47
N SER A 528 -3.39 -26.58 18.25
CA SER A 528 -4.51 -25.79 17.77
C SER A 528 -4.07 -24.38 17.33
N VAL A 529 -4.90 -23.66 16.58
CA VAL A 529 -4.65 -22.26 16.17
C VAL A 529 -4.43 -21.35 17.39
N ARG A 530 -5.12 -21.60 18.51
CA ARG A 530 -4.96 -20.81 19.74
C ARG A 530 -3.65 -21.12 20.49
N GLU A 531 -3.20 -22.36 20.46
CA GLU A 531 -1.90 -22.71 21.05
C GLU A 531 -0.75 -22.12 20.24
N GLU A 532 -0.86 -22.10 18.89
CA GLU A 532 0.12 -21.40 18.05
C GLU A 532 0.09 -19.88 18.26
N LEU A 533 -1.09 -19.28 18.50
CA LEU A 533 -1.20 -17.87 18.87
C LEU A 533 -0.44 -17.58 20.17
N ALA A 534 -0.64 -18.39 21.21
CA ALA A 534 0.04 -18.21 22.50
C ALA A 534 1.57 -18.32 22.38
N GLU A 535 2.07 -19.22 21.53
CA GLU A 535 3.52 -19.31 21.26
C GLU A 535 4.04 -18.08 20.50
N GLY A 536 3.25 -17.58 19.53
CA GLY A 536 3.57 -16.36 18.78
C GLY A 536 3.58 -15.12 19.69
N GLU A 537 2.65 -15.02 20.63
CA GLU A 537 2.59 -13.94 21.62
C GLU A 537 3.83 -13.94 22.53
N LYS A 538 4.28 -15.09 23.02
CA LYS A 538 5.52 -15.19 23.82
C LYS A 538 6.76 -14.66 23.05
N LEU A 539 6.82 -14.92 21.74
CA LEU A 539 7.91 -14.44 20.90
C LEU A 539 7.88 -12.91 20.80
N ILE A 540 6.69 -12.34 20.67
CA ILE A 540 6.49 -10.89 20.59
C ILE A 540 6.79 -10.24 21.94
N ASP A 541 6.19 -10.75 23.02
CA ASP A 541 6.33 -10.20 24.37
C ASP A 541 7.79 -10.16 24.84
N ALA A 542 8.60 -11.13 24.40
CA ALA A 542 10.04 -11.15 24.67
C ALA A 542 10.83 -10.04 23.98
N LYS A 543 10.22 -9.30 23.05
CA LYS A 543 10.82 -8.18 22.27
C LYS A 543 10.17 -6.83 22.58
N GLU A 544 9.17 -6.81 23.42
CA GLU A 544 8.47 -5.58 23.79
C GLU A 544 9.45 -4.57 24.39
N GLY A 545 9.28 -3.29 24.05
CA GLY A 545 10.14 -2.20 24.51
C GLY A 545 11.46 -2.01 23.74
N ASP A 546 11.90 -2.97 22.92
CA ASP A 546 13.10 -2.81 22.08
C ASP A 546 12.72 -2.15 20.74
N PRO A 547 13.20 -0.92 20.46
CA PRO A 547 12.82 -0.18 19.26
C PRO A 547 13.19 -0.89 17.96
N MET A 548 14.19 -1.78 17.98
CA MET A 548 14.60 -2.55 16.79
C MET A 548 13.56 -3.59 16.34
N TYR A 549 12.61 -3.95 17.21
CA TYR A 549 11.53 -4.91 16.91
C TYR A 549 10.17 -4.23 16.84
N ARG A 550 10.11 -2.92 17.05
CA ARG A 550 8.87 -2.16 16.99
C ARG A 550 8.32 -2.18 15.56
N TYR A 551 7.02 -2.41 15.48
CA TYR A 551 6.26 -2.28 14.24
C TYR A 551 5.30 -1.10 14.32
N ALA A 552 5.26 -0.30 13.27
CA ALA A 552 4.16 0.61 13.03
C ALA A 552 3.89 0.73 11.52
N PRO A 553 2.59 0.64 11.12
CA PRO A 553 2.19 0.73 9.73
C PRO A 553 2.35 2.15 9.21
N GLN A 554 2.44 2.28 7.89
CA GLN A 554 2.39 3.57 7.21
C GLN A 554 1.13 4.35 7.58
N GLN A 555 1.28 5.60 7.98
CA GLN A 555 0.20 6.48 8.41
C GLN A 555 -0.45 7.17 7.20
N VAL A 556 -1.33 6.47 6.50
CA VAL A 556 -1.96 6.94 5.25
C VAL A 556 -3.10 7.91 5.49
N LEU A 557 -3.94 7.67 6.50
CA LEU A 557 -5.17 8.45 6.74
C LEU A 557 -4.97 9.63 7.69
N SER A 558 -4.14 9.46 8.70
CA SER A 558 -3.85 10.46 9.72
C SER A 558 -2.45 10.23 10.27
N ARG A 559 -1.66 11.30 10.37
CA ARG A 559 -0.26 11.24 10.82
C ARG A 559 -0.16 11.83 12.21
N TYR A 560 -0.05 10.98 13.20
CA TYR A 560 0.10 11.36 14.61
C TYR A 560 1.52 11.09 15.12
N ASP A 561 2.08 9.93 14.78
CA ASP A 561 3.35 9.45 15.32
C ASP A 561 4.53 9.97 14.50
N PRO A 562 5.37 10.87 15.09
CA PRO A 562 6.52 11.42 14.39
C PRO A 562 7.66 10.43 14.17
N SER A 563 7.66 9.29 14.86
CA SER A 563 8.63 8.21 14.64
C SER A 563 8.18 7.19 13.59
N VAL A 564 7.09 7.47 12.86
CA VAL A 564 6.52 6.60 11.83
C VAL A 564 6.32 7.42 10.56
N VAL A 565 7.42 7.73 9.90
CA VAL A 565 7.45 8.59 8.71
C VAL A 565 8.19 7.86 7.60
N GLU A 566 7.80 8.08 6.37
CA GLU A 566 8.47 7.52 5.20
C GLU A 566 9.71 8.34 4.85
N GLU A 567 10.78 7.65 4.47
CA GLU A 567 12.03 8.21 3.94
C GLU A 567 12.76 9.12 4.93
N ASP A 568 12.61 8.84 6.23
CA ASP A 568 13.41 9.40 7.30
C ASP A 568 14.52 8.43 7.74
N LEU A 569 15.43 8.91 8.56
CA LEU A 569 16.49 8.13 9.20
C LEU A 569 16.86 8.73 10.54
N GLY A 570 17.03 7.85 11.52
CA GLY A 570 17.49 8.20 12.86
C GLY A 570 16.38 8.67 13.79
N ASP A 571 16.71 8.71 15.07
CA ASP A 571 15.80 9.04 16.18
C ASP A 571 15.58 10.55 16.38
N ASP A 572 16.38 11.39 15.69
CA ASP A 572 16.33 12.85 15.77
C ASP A 572 16.10 13.47 14.39
N ALA A 573 14.85 13.78 14.07
CA ALA A 573 14.44 14.32 12.79
C ALA A 573 15.09 15.69 12.47
N VAL A 574 15.35 16.54 13.47
CA VAL A 574 16.01 17.82 13.28
C VAL A 574 17.48 17.62 12.91
N LYS A 575 18.17 16.79 13.66
CA LYS A 575 19.59 16.49 13.43
C LYS A 575 19.83 15.79 12.09
N SER A 576 19.02 14.78 11.80
CA SER A 576 19.04 14.06 10.51
C SER A 576 18.72 14.99 9.36
N GLY A 577 17.70 15.83 9.51
CA GLY A 577 17.33 16.85 8.52
C GLY A 577 18.44 17.87 8.29
N ALA A 578 19.08 18.36 9.35
CA ALA A 578 20.20 19.30 9.25
C ALA A 578 21.40 18.68 8.49
N TYR A 579 21.75 17.42 8.76
CA TYR A 579 22.76 16.69 7.99
C TYR A 579 22.35 16.57 6.51
N GLY A 580 21.09 16.20 6.25
CA GLY A 580 20.55 16.09 4.90
C GLY A 580 20.58 17.41 4.14
N VAL A 581 20.18 18.51 4.76
CA VAL A 581 20.24 19.86 4.16
C VAL A 581 21.67 20.29 3.86
N SER A 582 22.61 20.06 4.79
CA SER A 582 24.02 20.34 4.57
C SER A 582 24.54 19.59 3.34
N ASN A 583 24.18 18.32 3.19
CA ASN A 583 24.55 17.51 2.04
C ASN A 583 23.90 17.99 0.74
N LEU A 584 22.62 18.38 0.75
CA LEU A 584 21.96 18.94 -0.43
C LEU A 584 22.63 20.24 -0.92
N LYS A 585 23.10 21.10 -0.01
CA LYS A 585 23.87 22.31 -0.36
C LYS A 585 25.16 21.94 -1.10
N LEU A 586 25.87 20.90 -0.67
CA LEU A 586 27.05 20.36 -1.35
C LEU A 586 26.71 19.79 -2.73
N VAL A 587 25.65 18.99 -2.81
CA VAL A 587 25.18 18.41 -4.06
C VAL A 587 24.76 19.51 -5.05
N ALA A 588 24.06 20.53 -4.60
CA ALA A 588 23.68 21.68 -5.42
C ALA A 588 24.91 22.40 -6.00
N ALA A 589 25.94 22.63 -5.17
CA ALA A 589 27.18 23.27 -5.61
C ALA A 589 27.99 22.41 -6.58
N GLY A 590 27.97 21.08 -6.43
CA GLY A 590 28.75 20.15 -7.26
C GLY A 590 28.07 19.68 -8.54
N MET A 591 26.74 19.75 -8.60
CA MET A 591 25.91 19.07 -9.60
C MET A 591 26.31 19.38 -11.05
N ASP A 592 26.57 20.63 -11.39
CA ASP A 592 26.95 21.01 -12.75
C ASP A 592 28.28 20.41 -13.18
N GLY A 593 29.28 20.48 -12.30
CA GLY A 593 30.60 19.91 -12.57
C GLY A 593 30.59 18.40 -12.66
N TRP A 594 29.83 17.75 -11.84
CA TRP A 594 29.72 16.29 -11.79
C TRP A 594 28.98 15.69 -12.99
N ILE A 595 27.91 16.33 -13.43
CA ILE A 595 27.15 15.88 -14.61
C ILE A 595 27.89 16.24 -15.90
N GLY A 596 28.57 17.39 -15.93
CA GLY A 596 29.38 17.83 -17.07
C GLY A 596 28.61 17.84 -18.39
N PRO A 597 29.21 17.40 -19.52
CA PRO A 597 28.57 17.36 -20.83
C PRO A 597 27.55 16.20 -21.00
N GLY A 598 27.40 15.34 -20.02
CA GLY A 598 26.52 14.16 -20.09
C GLY A 598 25.01 14.48 -20.14
N ASP A 599 24.64 15.75 -19.98
CA ASP A 599 23.22 16.21 -20.08
C ASP A 599 23.12 17.47 -20.94
N PRO A 600 23.31 17.35 -22.27
CA PRO A 600 23.38 18.50 -23.17
C PRO A 600 22.06 19.28 -23.28
N GLU A 601 20.94 18.65 -22.97
CA GLU A 601 19.61 19.28 -23.02
C GLU A 601 19.11 19.71 -21.63
N TYR A 602 19.93 19.57 -20.59
CA TYR A 602 19.59 19.91 -19.19
C TYR A 602 18.35 19.19 -18.62
N LYS A 603 17.96 18.06 -19.20
CA LYS A 603 16.82 17.27 -18.74
C LYS A 603 17.08 16.62 -17.38
N LEU A 604 18.25 16.00 -17.23
CA LEU A 604 18.67 15.34 -15.99
C LEU A 604 18.83 16.38 -14.86
N ARG A 605 19.53 17.49 -15.13
CA ARG A 605 19.71 18.57 -14.13
C ARG A 605 18.38 19.12 -13.67
N LYS A 606 17.43 19.34 -14.60
CA LYS A 606 16.09 19.81 -14.27
C LYS A 606 15.33 18.81 -13.39
N ASP A 607 15.41 17.53 -13.69
CA ASP A 607 14.75 16.47 -12.90
C ASP A 607 15.39 16.34 -11.51
N LEU A 608 16.72 16.35 -11.43
CA LEU A 608 17.45 16.34 -10.16
C LEU A 608 17.16 17.58 -9.30
N TYR A 609 17.09 18.75 -9.90
CA TYR A 609 16.70 19.95 -9.18
C TYR A 609 15.32 19.83 -8.55
N ARG A 610 14.34 19.36 -9.33
CA ARG A 610 12.98 19.12 -8.82
C ARG A 610 12.98 18.16 -7.66
N LYS A 611 13.66 17.02 -7.80
CA LYS A 611 13.80 16.02 -6.74
C LYS A 611 14.60 16.54 -5.54
N MET A 612 15.54 17.48 -5.75
CA MET A 612 16.26 18.16 -4.66
C MET A 612 15.32 19.05 -3.83
N VAL A 613 14.44 19.81 -4.47
CA VAL A 613 13.41 20.61 -3.77
C VAL A 613 12.46 19.71 -3.00
N ASP A 614 12.03 18.58 -3.60
CA ASP A 614 11.19 17.57 -2.92
C ASP A 614 11.92 16.97 -1.72
N GLN A 615 13.21 16.65 -1.84
CA GLN A 615 13.99 16.07 -0.75
C GLN A 615 14.22 17.08 0.38
N TYR A 616 14.47 18.36 0.06
CA TYR A 616 14.56 19.44 1.04
C TYR A 616 13.24 19.63 1.80
N HIS A 617 12.14 19.67 1.06
CA HIS A 617 10.80 19.73 1.64
C HIS A 617 10.56 18.55 2.61
N ARG A 618 10.97 17.34 2.22
CA ARG A 618 10.80 16.14 3.03
C ARG A 618 11.54 16.24 4.36
N TYR A 619 12.78 16.69 4.40
CA TYR A 619 13.53 16.86 5.66
C TYR A 619 12.83 17.81 6.62
N ILE A 620 12.35 18.94 6.10
CA ILE A 620 11.59 19.92 6.90
C ILE A 620 10.27 19.34 7.38
N TYR A 621 9.56 18.65 6.50
CA TYR A 621 8.27 18.06 6.79
C TYR A 621 8.37 16.95 7.85
N THR A 622 9.42 16.14 7.82
CA THR A 622 9.71 15.11 8.83
C THR A 622 9.91 15.74 10.21
N ALA A 623 10.72 16.79 10.32
CA ALA A 623 10.88 17.50 11.58
C ALA A 623 9.56 18.12 12.08
N LEU A 624 8.73 18.66 11.18
CA LEU A 624 7.42 19.22 11.54
C LEU A 624 6.39 18.15 12.00
N HIS A 625 6.66 16.85 11.85
CA HIS A 625 5.82 15.83 12.47
C HIS A 625 5.96 15.79 14.00
N ASN A 626 7.07 16.26 14.55
CA ASN A 626 7.22 16.41 15.99
C ASN A 626 6.25 17.45 16.58
N VAL A 627 5.88 18.47 15.78
CA VAL A 627 4.99 19.55 16.23
C VAL A 627 3.55 19.06 16.25
N GLY A 628 2.96 18.97 17.43
CA GLY A 628 1.68 18.31 17.65
C GLY A 628 1.74 16.79 17.52
N GLY A 629 2.94 16.21 17.56
CA GLY A 629 3.18 14.78 17.42
C GLY A 629 2.73 13.99 18.63
N ILE A 630 2.21 12.79 18.38
CA ILE A 630 1.74 11.85 19.41
C ILE A 630 2.26 10.47 19.04
N ARG A 631 3.18 9.95 19.83
CA ARG A 631 3.68 8.59 19.69
C ARG A 631 2.58 7.60 20.05
N LEU A 632 2.37 6.61 19.18
CA LEU A 632 1.39 5.56 19.37
C LEU A 632 2.08 4.30 19.85
N ASP A 633 1.62 3.74 20.96
CA ASP A 633 2.11 2.49 21.50
C ASP A 633 1.06 1.38 21.29
N ASN A 634 1.49 0.29 20.64
CA ASN A 634 0.69 -0.89 20.39
C ASN A 634 0.91 -2.00 21.42
N SER A 635 1.73 -1.79 22.45
CA SER A 635 2.02 -2.78 23.48
C SER A 635 0.77 -3.29 24.16
N ARG A 636 0.82 -4.51 24.68
CA ARG A 636 -0.29 -5.09 25.45
C ARG A 636 -0.16 -4.67 26.91
N ARG A 637 -1.27 -4.25 27.51
CA ARG A 637 -1.32 -3.87 28.92
C ARG A 637 -0.85 -4.98 29.86
N SER A 638 -1.01 -6.23 29.47
CA SER A 638 -0.51 -7.39 30.23
C SER A 638 1.00 -7.51 30.25
N VAL A 639 1.71 -6.85 29.32
CA VAL A 639 3.17 -6.89 29.20
C VAL A 639 3.79 -5.60 29.72
N GLU A 640 3.19 -4.46 29.39
CA GLU A 640 3.66 -3.14 29.80
C GLU A 640 2.48 -2.27 30.26
N GLU A 641 2.53 -1.79 31.49
CA GLU A 641 1.61 -0.76 31.99
C GLU A 641 2.18 0.61 31.63
N GLY A 642 1.77 1.12 30.49
CA GLY A 642 2.24 2.41 29.97
C GLY A 642 1.11 3.25 29.40
N THR A 643 1.45 4.48 29.06
CA THR A 643 0.57 5.39 28.35
C THR A 643 0.63 5.09 26.86
N ARG A 644 -0.52 4.79 26.26
CA ARG A 644 -0.63 4.40 24.86
C ARG A 644 -0.47 5.56 23.87
N PHE A 645 -0.66 6.78 24.35
CA PHE A 645 -0.53 7.99 23.56
C PHE A 645 0.41 8.92 24.31
N VAL A 646 1.62 9.09 23.79
CA VAL A 646 2.63 9.94 24.40
C VAL A 646 2.84 11.17 23.54
N SER A 647 2.50 12.34 24.07
CA SER A 647 2.78 13.60 23.40
C SER A 647 4.29 13.78 23.20
N THR A 648 4.69 14.29 22.06
CA THR A 648 6.08 14.73 21.84
C THR A 648 6.43 15.81 22.88
N PRO A 649 7.57 15.73 23.57
CA PRO A 649 7.97 16.71 24.56
C PRO A 649 7.98 18.14 24.00
N ALA A 650 7.56 19.12 24.80
CA ALA A 650 7.45 20.53 24.38
C ALA A 650 8.75 21.07 23.78
N ALA A 651 9.88 20.78 24.39
CA ALA A 651 11.19 21.21 23.90
C ALA A 651 11.54 20.64 22.51
N VAL A 652 11.11 19.41 22.21
CA VAL A 652 11.33 18.78 20.89
C VAL A 652 10.41 19.41 19.85
N GLN A 653 9.16 19.69 20.21
CA GLN A 653 8.21 20.38 19.33
C GLN A 653 8.71 21.78 18.98
N GLU A 654 9.14 22.54 19.99
CA GLU A 654 9.69 23.89 19.81
C GLU A 654 10.95 23.89 18.96
N ALA A 655 11.94 23.05 19.26
CA ALA A 655 13.17 22.94 18.51
C ALA A 655 12.93 22.58 17.04
N SER A 656 11.99 21.66 16.79
CA SER A 656 11.62 21.22 15.44
C SER A 656 10.95 22.34 14.63
N LEU A 657 10.05 23.10 15.27
CA LEU A 657 9.40 24.25 14.64
C LEU A 657 10.41 25.36 14.33
N ARG A 658 11.27 25.70 15.29
CA ARG A 658 12.32 26.72 15.11
C ARG A 658 13.23 26.38 13.94
N TRP A 659 13.77 25.16 13.93
CA TRP A 659 14.63 24.70 12.84
C TRP A 659 13.92 24.76 11.49
N ALA A 660 12.69 24.26 11.39
CA ALA A 660 11.93 24.26 10.13
C ALA A 660 11.67 25.69 9.62
N LEU A 661 11.29 26.63 10.50
CA LEU A 661 11.07 28.03 10.13
C LEU A 661 12.35 28.73 9.70
N GLN A 662 13.49 28.44 10.34
CA GLN A 662 14.80 28.97 9.97
C GLN A 662 15.22 28.46 8.58
N GLU A 663 15.16 27.15 8.32
CA GLU A 663 15.47 26.59 7.02
C GLU A 663 14.57 27.18 5.92
N LEU A 664 13.25 27.26 6.13
CA LEU A 664 12.33 27.85 5.17
C LEU A 664 12.58 29.35 4.90
N SER A 665 13.10 30.07 5.90
CA SER A 665 13.47 31.49 5.75
C SER A 665 14.81 31.68 5.04
N ASP A 666 15.68 30.68 5.05
CA ASP A 666 17.06 30.71 4.52
C ASP A 666 17.25 29.83 3.27
N CYS A 667 16.16 29.45 2.59
CA CYS A 667 16.24 28.51 1.46
C CYS A 667 16.56 29.20 0.11
N ASP A 668 16.96 30.46 0.10
CA ASP A 668 17.33 31.18 -1.15
C ASP A 668 18.47 30.54 -1.93
N TRP A 669 19.30 29.68 -1.28
CA TRP A 669 20.32 28.89 -1.94
C TRP A 669 19.76 27.94 -3.02
N LEU A 670 18.50 27.50 -2.89
CA LEU A 670 17.80 26.68 -3.88
C LEU A 670 17.51 27.45 -5.18
N VAL A 671 17.58 28.78 -5.20
CA VAL A 671 17.35 29.56 -6.43
C VAL A 671 18.43 29.33 -7.47
N MET A 672 19.66 28.92 -7.08
CA MET A 672 20.74 28.47 -7.95
C MET A 672 20.88 29.36 -9.21
N LYS A 673 21.28 30.62 -9.05
CA LYS A 673 21.33 31.64 -10.15
C LYS A 673 22.01 31.16 -11.42
N ALA A 674 23.11 30.39 -11.32
CA ALA A 674 23.81 29.84 -12.47
C ALA A 674 22.91 28.91 -13.30
N HIS A 675 22.05 28.17 -12.67
CA HIS A 675 21.07 27.29 -13.31
C HIS A 675 19.87 28.07 -13.85
N ALA A 676 19.51 29.16 -13.19
CA ALA A 676 18.38 30.02 -13.61
C ALA A 676 18.66 30.72 -14.94
N THR A 677 19.91 30.92 -15.33
CA THR A 677 20.29 31.54 -16.62
C THR A 677 20.56 30.52 -17.72
N GLY A 678 20.88 29.28 -17.38
CA GLY A 678 21.18 28.20 -18.32
C GLY A 678 20.01 27.27 -18.65
N TYR A 679 18.97 27.26 -17.83
CA TYR A 679 17.83 26.34 -17.98
C TYR A 679 16.52 27.12 -18.24
N PRO A 680 15.42 26.50 -18.74
CA PRO A 680 14.12 27.13 -18.87
C PRO A 680 13.60 27.66 -17.52
N LEU A 681 13.76 28.95 -17.30
CA LEU A 681 13.61 29.65 -16.01
C LEU A 681 12.25 29.53 -15.32
N GLY A 682 11.15 29.65 -16.07
CA GLY A 682 9.82 29.73 -15.52
C GLY A 682 9.42 28.49 -14.70
N TYR A 683 10.06 27.36 -14.98
CA TYR A 683 9.77 26.10 -14.34
C TYR A 683 10.33 25.99 -12.90
N TYR A 684 11.51 26.50 -12.65
CA TYR A 684 12.16 26.39 -11.34
C TYR A 684 11.43 27.17 -10.25
N GLN A 685 11.09 28.42 -10.53
CA GLN A 685 10.40 29.26 -9.54
C GLN A 685 8.98 28.76 -9.25
N SER A 686 8.25 28.35 -10.29
CA SER A 686 6.92 27.78 -10.14
C SER A 686 6.94 26.52 -9.28
N TYR A 687 7.83 25.58 -9.57
CA TYR A 687 7.92 24.33 -8.83
C TYR A 687 8.32 24.54 -7.37
N MET A 688 9.32 25.37 -7.11
CA MET A 688 9.74 25.70 -5.76
C MET A 688 8.61 26.38 -4.96
N GLN A 689 7.90 27.33 -5.55
CA GLN A 689 6.79 28.01 -4.88
C GLN A 689 5.62 27.06 -4.62
N GLU A 690 5.24 26.26 -5.59
CA GLU A 690 4.13 25.34 -5.44
C GLU A 690 4.44 24.21 -4.45
N THR A 691 5.57 23.56 -4.62
CA THR A 691 5.89 22.38 -3.81
C THR A 691 6.29 22.76 -2.38
N LEU A 692 7.21 23.70 -2.23
CA LEU A 692 7.75 24.04 -0.91
C LEU A 692 6.81 24.97 -0.13
N PHE A 693 6.56 26.16 -0.65
CA PHE A 693 5.90 27.19 0.16
C PHE A 693 4.40 27.00 0.30
N GLN A 694 3.70 26.52 -0.73
CA GLN A 694 2.25 26.27 -0.62
C GLN A 694 1.96 25.06 0.25
N SER A 695 2.74 23.98 0.13
CA SER A 695 2.63 22.82 1.00
C SER A 695 2.92 23.21 2.45
N MET A 696 3.99 23.98 2.71
CA MET A 696 4.31 24.45 4.05
C MET A 696 3.25 25.36 4.64
N ARG A 697 2.63 26.24 3.84
CA ARG A 697 1.48 27.04 4.30
C ARG A 697 0.34 26.17 4.78
N LYS A 698 -0.03 25.15 4.02
CA LYS A 698 -1.09 24.20 4.42
C LYS A 698 -0.70 23.46 5.69
N ARG A 699 0.55 23.00 5.76
CA ARG A 699 1.06 22.28 6.92
C ARG A 699 1.02 23.14 8.18
N LEU A 700 1.53 24.37 8.16
CA LEU A 700 1.49 25.29 9.29
C LEU A 700 0.06 25.54 9.79
N VAL A 701 -0.94 25.63 8.88
CA VAL A 701 -2.35 25.72 9.27
C VAL A 701 -2.81 24.46 10.01
N SER A 702 -2.44 23.28 9.50
CA SER A 702 -2.90 22.00 10.07
C SER A 702 -2.26 21.67 11.41
N LEU A 703 -1.04 22.18 11.68
CA LEU A 703 -0.32 21.91 12.93
C LEU A 703 -1.07 22.40 14.18
N CYS A 704 -1.84 23.51 14.10
CA CYS A 704 -2.60 24.00 15.24
C CYS A 704 -3.52 22.94 15.86
N ALA A 705 -4.21 22.14 15.02
CA ALA A 705 -5.08 21.08 15.50
C ALA A 705 -4.28 19.92 16.15
N GLY A 706 -3.12 19.58 15.57
CA GLY A 706 -2.20 18.60 16.15
C GLY A 706 -1.65 19.05 17.50
N VAL A 707 -1.23 20.32 17.58
CA VAL A 707 -0.74 20.94 18.83
C VAL A 707 -1.82 20.95 19.90
N THR A 708 -3.07 21.32 19.57
CA THR A 708 -4.19 21.28 20.52
C THR A 708 -4.38 19.87 21.10
N LEU A 709 -4.37 18.84 20.24
CA LEU A 709 -4.53 17.46 20.67
C LEU A 709 -3.34 16.98 21.50
N SER A 710 -2.13 17.24 21.03
CA SER A 710 -0.89 16.88 21.71
C SER A 710 -0.78 17.56 23.09
N SER A 711 -1.14 18.83 23.18
CA SER A 711 -1.19 19.58 24.44
C SER A 711 -2.16 18.96 25.45
N TYR A 712 -3.35 18.56 24.99
CA TYR A 712 -4.34 17.88 25.84
C TYR A 712 -3.85 16.52 26.37
N LEU A 713 -3.07 15.79 25.57
CA LEU A 713 -2.52 14.49 25.95
C LEU A 713 -1.17 14.58 26.67
N ALA A 714 -0.60 15.75 26.81
CA ALA A 714 0.70 15.93 27.44
C ALA A 714 0.67 15.49 28.91
N GLN A 715 1.71 14.75 29.31
CA GLN A 715 1.89 14.25 30.67
C GLN A 715 2.80 15.18 31.50
N GLU A 716 3.54 16.03 30.82
CA GLU A 716 4.40 17.06 31.36
C GLU A 716 3.90 18.43 30.88
N GLU A 717 4.75 19.46 30.98
CA GLU A 717 4.40 20.79 30.48
C GLU A 717 4.03 20.75 29.00
N PRO A 718 2.81 21.17 28.62
CA PRO A 718 2.34 21.06 27.25
C PRO A 718 2.98 22.12 26.35
N PHE A 719 3.20 21.78 25.07
CA PHE A 719 3.43 22.77 24.03
C PHE A 719 2.07 23.22 23.47
N THR A 720 1.69 24.45 23.81
CA THR A 720 0.37 24.98 23.49
C THR A 720 0.32 25.67 22.13
N VAL A 721 -0.90 25.97 21.62
CA VAL A 721 -1.06 26.78 20.40
C VAL A 721 -0.49 28.19 20.61
N GLY A 722 -0.51 28.71 21.85
CA GLY A 722 0.16 29.97 22.23
C GLY A 722 1.67 29.88 21.95
N ASP A 723 2.33 28.84 22.49
CA ASP A 723 3.77 28.62 22.31
C ASP A 723 4.12 28.43 20.83
N TYR A 724 3.31 27.66 20.09
CA TYR A 724 3.45 27.49 18.64
C TYR A 724 3.46 28.85 17.91
N LEU A 725 2.51 29.71 18.21
CA LEU A 725 2.40 31.02 17.57
C LEU A 725 3.49 31.99 18.04
N ASP A 726 3.95 31.88 19.28
CA ASP A 726 5.07 32.68 19.80
C ASP A 726 6.37 32.31 19.07
N VAL A 727 6.63 31.04 18.83
CA VAL A 727 7.78 30.61 18.00
C VAL A 727 7.67 31.14 16.57
N VAL A 728 6.49 31.09 15.95
CA VAL A 728 6.26 31.67 14.61
C VAL A 728 6.53 33.17 14.61
N TYR A 729 6.07 33.89 15.63
CA TYR A 729 6.31 35.32 15.81
C TYR A 729 7.79 35.63 15.97
N GLU A 730 8.48 34.94 16.87
CA GLU A 730 9.90 35.16 17.14
C GLU A 730 10.78 34.91 15.91
N GLU A 731 10.62 33.75 15.26
CA GLU A 731 11.48 33.36 14.14
C GLU A 731 11.24 34.19 12.87
N LEU A 732 9.99 34.44 12.51
CA LEU A 732 9.67 35.13 11.26
C LEU A 732 9.60 36.64 11.37
N TRP A 733 9.38 37.18 12.57
CA TRP A 733 9.13 38.62 12.74
C TRP A 733 10.08 39.27 13.72
N GLU A 734 10.11 38.85 14.98
CA GLU A 734 10.86 39.54 15.98
C GLU A 734 12.37 39.56 15.74
N LYS A 735 12.93 38.44 15.33
CA LYS A 735 14.35 38.29 15.00
C LYS A 735 14.74 38.93 13.66
N VAL A 736 13.77 39.31 12.82
CA VAL A 736 13.98 39.81 11.46
C VAL A 736 13.74 41.31 11.34
N VAL A 737 12.54 41.77 11.70
CA VAL A 737 12.12 43.15 11.46
C VAL A 737 13.06 44.17 12.09
N GLY A 738 13.76 44.96 11.27
CA GLY A 738 14.73 45.97 11.68
C GLY A 738 16.00 45.41 12.37
N ARG A 739 16.26 44.10 12.25
CA ARG A 739 17.45 43.43 12.83
C ARG A 739 18.29 42.67 11.79
N LYS A 740 17.66 42.15 10.74
CA LYS A 740 18.32 41.39 9.67
C LYS A 740 17.79 41.84 8.29
N PRO A 741 18.59 41.77 7.24
CA PRO A 741 18.09 41.97 5.89
C PRO A 741 16.98 40.97 5.56
N LEU A 742 15.94 41.44 4.87
CA LEU A 742 14.79 40.63 4.51
C LEU A 742 15.10 39.82 3.23
N THR A 743 15.34 38.52 3.37
CA THR A 743 15.53 37.61 2.23
C THR A 743 14.22 37.37 1.45
N PRO A 744 14.27 37.00 0.16
CA PRO A 744 13.08 36.63 -0.59
C PRO A 744 12.30 35.47 0.07
N SER A 745 12.99 34.45 0.55
CA SER A 745 12.35 33.30 1.23
C SER A 745 11.68 33.73 2.55
N CYS A 746 12.37 34.54 3.36
CA CYS A 746 11.78 35.07 4.60
C CYS A 746 10.54 35.92 4.31
N ARG A 747 10.57 36.75 3.27
CA ARG A 747 9.41 37.56 2.83
C ARG A 747 8.21 36.65 2.46
N ILE A 748 8.45 35.53 1.81
CA ILE A 748 7.39 34.57 1.48
C ILE A 748 6.82 33.95 2.75
N MET A 749 7.66 33.54 3.68
CA MET A 749 7.23 32.94 4.95
C MET A 749 6.43 33.92 5.82
N GLN A 750 6.86 35.19 5.91
CA GLN A 750 6.10 36.24 6.59
C GLN A 750 4.70 36.42 5.95
N ARG A 751 4.59 36.48 4.63
CA ARG A 751 3.28 36.55 3.95
C ARG A 751 2.43 35.31 4.20
N HIS A 752 3.04 34.13 4.27
CA HIS A 752 2.32 32.89 4.57
C HIS A 752 1.80 32.85 6.00
N SER A 753 2.55 33.38 6.98
CA SER A 753 2.08 33.50 8.36
C SER A 753 0.88 34.45 8.48
N ILE A 754 0.89 35.58 7.75
CA ILE A 754 -0.27 36.48 7.66
C ILE A 754 -1.47 35.80 6.99
N ALA A 755 -1.24 35.04 5.92
CA ALA A 755 -2.30 34.30 5.22
C ALA A 755 -2.89 33.19 6.11
N LEU A 756 -2.05 32.54 6.93
CA LEU A 756 -2.48 31.59 7.94
C LEU A 756 -3.45 32.26 8.94
N LEU A 757 -3.07 33.39 9.51
CA LEU A 757 -3.91 34.15 10.41
C LEU A 757 -5.26 34.53 9.78
N ASN A 758 -5.24 35.03 8.54
CA ASN A 758 -6.45 35.41 7.82
C ASN A 758 -7.38 34.21 7.56
N SER A 759 -6.83 33.06 7.21
CA SER A 759 -7.63 31.84 6.97
C SER A 759 -8.34 31.36 8.24
N LYS A 760 -7.68 31.44 9.38
CA LYS A 760 -8.27 31.04 10.66
C LYS A 760 -9.33 32.02 11.14
N ILE A 761 -9.10 33.31 11.00
CA ILE A 761 -10.08 34.36 11.35
C ILE A 761 -11.37 34.22 10.53
N LYS A 762 -11.26 33.91 9.24
CA LYS A 762 -12.43 33.67 8.38
C LYS A 762 -13.17 32.38 8.70
N ALA A 763 -12.46 31.38 9.15
CA ALA A 763 -13.05 30.08 9.50
C ALA A 763 -13.85 30.11 10.81
N MET A 764 -13.53 31.02 11.72
CA MET A 764 -14.22 31.19 12.99
C MET A 764 -15.69 31.63 12.87
N GLY A 765 -16.14 32.00 11.66
CA GLY A 765 -17.55 32.26 11.33
C GLY A 765 -18.33 31.04 10.78
N GLY A 766 -17.78 29.85 10.68
CA GLY A 766 -18.46 28.67 10.14
C GLY A 766 -17.82 27.33 10.56
N HIS A 767 -18.66 26.42 11.00
CA HIS A 767 -18.32 25.14 11.65
C HIS A 767 -17.60 24.08 10.79
N SER A 768 -16.91 24.42 9.71
CA SER A 768 -16.52 23.43 8.69
C SER A 768 -15.03 23.07 8.56
N LEU A 769 -14.13 23.63 9.37
CA LEU A 769 -12.69 23.49 9.10
C LEU A 769 -12.01 22.27 9.74
N PHE A 770 -12.62 21.63 10.72
CA PHE A 770 -12.01 20.50 11.43
C PHE A 770 -11.89 19.20 10.61
N MET A 771 -12.76 19.02 9.63
CA MET A 771 -12.73 17.80 8.78
C MET A 771 -11.67 17.83 7.66
N LEU A 772 -11.14 18.99 7.33
CA LEU A 772 -10.15 19.14 6.23
C LEU A 772 -8.69 19.12 6.70
N ALA A 773 -8.45 19.21 8.02
CA ALA A 773 -7.10 19.39 8.56
C ALA A 773 -6.25 18.10 8.59
N TYR A 774 -6.85 16.92 8.48
CA TYR A 774 -6.17 15.62 8.66
C TYR A 774 -6.23 14.67 7.46
N ALA A 775 -6.88 15.04 6.37
CA ALA A 775 -6.72 14.26 5.15
C ALA A 775 -5.35 14.62 4.52
N PRO A 776 -4.44 13.67 4.34
CA PRO A 776 -3.20 13.94 3.61
C PRO A 776 -3.60 14.46 2.22
N ASP A 777 -2.99 15.57 1.80
CA ASP A 777 -3.19 16.07 0.44
C ASP A 777 -2.61 15.04 -0.54
N ALA A 778 -3.23 14.90 -1.69
CA ALA A 778 -2.69 14.06 -2.77
C ALA A 778 -1.25 14.45 -3.15
N ALA A 779 -0.87 15.73 -2.94
CA ALA A 779 0.50 16.20 -3.07
C ALA A 779 1.44 15.62 -2.01
N ASP A 780 0.98 15.47 -0.75
CA ASP A 780 1.78 14.90 0.34
C ASP A 780 2.04 13.41 0.09
N LEU A 781 1.04 12.66 -0.38
CA LEU A 781 1.20 11.26 -0.72
C LEU A 781 2.15 11.05 -1.90
N LYS A 782 2.09 11.91 -2.91
CA LYS A 782 2.99 11.89 -4.07
C LYS A 782 4.43 12.26 -3.68
N LEU A 783 4.60 13.15 -2.70
CA LEU A 783 5.89 13.56 -2.18
C LEU A 783 6.64 12.40 -1.48
N PHE A 784 5.90 11.50 -0.84
CA PHE A 784 6.46 10.34 -0.16
C PHE A 784 6.63 9.11 -1.06
N GLY A 785 6.58 9.27 -2.38
CA GLY A 785 6.76 8.17 -3.32
C GLY A 785 5.59 7.19 -3.33
N LEU A 786 4.48 7.55 -2.67
CA LEU A 786 3.25 6.79 -2.74
C LEU A 786 2.58 7.04 -4.09
N ASP A 787 2.78 6.09 -4.98
CA ASP A 787 1.85 5.99 -6.10
C ASP A 787 0.46 5.64 -5.55
N TRP A 788 -0.55 6.35 -6.00
CA TRP A 788 -1.92 6.14 -5.55
C TRP A 788 -2.42 4.71 -5.80
N ALA A 789 -1.87 4.00 -6.77
CA ALA A 789 -2.17 2.59 -6.98
C ALA A 789 -1.76 1.75 -5.76
N ALA A 790 -0.58 2.01 -5.20
CA ALA A 790 -0.15 1.41 -3.95
C ALA A 790 -1.03 1.88 -2.78
N ALA A 791 -1.33 3.18 -2.69
CA ALA A 791 -2.17 3.72 -1.63
C ALA A 791 -3.63 3.21 -1.69
N GLU A 792 -4.24 3.02 -2.86
CA GLU A 792 -5.57 2.40 -2.98
C GLU A 792 -5.54 0.91 -2.67
N GLU A 793 -4.50 0.21 -3.05
CA GLU A 793 -4.29 -1.16 -2.63
C GLU A 793 -4.15 -1.21 -1.11
N PHE A 794 -3.38 -0.33 -0.52
CA PHE A 794 -3.25 -0.14 0.92
C PHE A 794 -4.55 0.31 1.59
N VAL A 795 -5.31 1.23 1.02
CA VAL A 795 -6.60 1.70 1.56
C VAL A 795 -7.71 0.68 1.34
N SER A 796 -7.73 -0.07 0.25
CA SER A 796 -8.68 -1.17 0.03
C SER A 796 -8.36 -2.39 0.89
N LEU A 797 -7.09 -2.66 1.14
CA LEU A 797 -6.59 -3.58 2.16
C LEU A 797 -6.76 -2.99 3.57
N GLY A 798 -6.78 -1.68 3.70
CA GLY A 798 -6.78 -0.90 4.93
C GLY A 798 -8.04 -0.97 5.80
N LYS A 799 -9.04 -1.74 5.42
CA LYS A 799 -10.06 -2.19 6.39
C LYS A 799 -9.47 -3.16 7.43
N GLY A 800 -8.24 -3.60 7.25
CA GLY A 800 -7.47 -4.42 8.18
C GLY A 800 -6.26 -3.71 8.80
N TYR A 801 -5.97 -2.47 8.43
CA TYR A 801 -4.92 -1.69 9.09
C TYR A 801 -5.36 -1.36 10.50
N GLY A 802 -4.49 -1.67 11.45
CA GLY A 802 -4.71 -1.53 12.85
C GLY A 802 -5.31 -0.18 13.24
N TRP A 803 -5.87 -0.17 14.40
CA TRP A 803 -6.52 0.92 15.04
C TRP A 803 -5.86 2.29 14.79
N GLN A 804 -6.61 3.19 14.15
CA GLN A 804 -6.24 4.60 14.06
C GLN A 804 -7.24 5.38 14.93
N PRO A 805 -6.79 5.98 16.02
CA PRO A 805 -7.67 6.76 16.88
C PRO A 805 -8.20 7.98 16.14
N ARG A 806 -9.49 8.23 16.25
CA ARG A 806 -10.08 9.53 15.98
C ARG A 806 -10.37 10.18 17.32
N ILE A 807 -9.70 11.28 17.59
CA ILE A 807 -9.95 12.07 18.78
C ILE A 807 -10.56 13.38 18.30
N ASP A 808 -11.73 13.72 18.80
CA ASP A 808 -12.37 15.00 18.53
C ASP A 808 -11.87 16.03 19.56
N ALA A 809 -10.99 16.92 19.10
CA ALA A 809 -10.43 17.99 19.93
C ALA A 809 -11.22 19.32 19.80
N ALA A 810 -12.32 19.34 19.06
CA ALA A 810 -13.05 20.56 18.75
C ALA A 810 -13.54 21.32 20.00
N ALA A 811 -13.79 20.58 21.10
CA ALA A 811 -14.24 21.16 22.37
C ALA A 811 -13.11 21.82 23.20
N LEU A 812 -11.85 21.70 22.75
CA LEU A 812 -10.65 22.11 23.48
C LEU A 812 -9.93 23.31 22.82
N ASP A 813 -10.52 23.92 21.80
CA ASP A 813 -9.85 24.91 20.95
C ASP A 813 -9.86 26.32 21.56
N GLU A 814 -8.73 26.73 22.15
CA GLU A 814 -8.43 28.09 22.56
C GLU A 814 -7.70 28.93 21.49
N THR A 815 -7.70 28.41 20.26
CA THR A 815 -6.92 28.94 19.14
C THR A 815 -7.25 30.41 18.84
N GLU A 816 -8.49 30.84 19.04
CA GLU A 816 -8.92 32.24 18.82
C GLU A 816 -8.14 33.26 19.59
N THR A 817 -8.00 33.04 20.91
CA THR A 817 -7.30 33.95 21.81
C THR A 817 -5.84 34.05 21.44
N ALA A 818 -5.20 32.92 21.15
CA ALA A 818 -3.81 32.87 20.74
C ALA A 818 -3.55 33.63 19.43
N PHE A 819 -4.42 33.45 18.41
CA PHE A 819 -4.31 34.18 17.14
C PHE A 819 -4.51 35.68 17.29
N PHE A 820 -5.45 36.09 18.10
CA PHE A 820 -5.66 37.51 18.38
C PHE A 820 -4.46 38.15 19.12
N THR A 821 -3.89 37.44 20.05
CA THR A 821 -2.66 37.85 20.76
C THR A 821 -1.51 38.04 19.78
N LEU A 822 -1.32 37.09 18.84
CA LEU A 822 -0.27 37.21 17.81
C LEU A 822 -0.48 38.44 16.92
N LEU A 823 -1.71 38.72 16.47
CA LEU A 823 -2.01 39.91 15.66
C LEU A 823 -1.66 41.21 16.42
N THR A 824 -1.95 41.23 17.72
CA THR A 824 -1.64 42.41 18.56
C THR A 824 -0.12 42.59 18.73
N LYS A 825 0.62 41.48 18.97
CA LYS A 825 2.10 41.48 19.02
C LYS A 825 2.70 41.99 17.69
N LEU A 826 2.19 41.50 16.53
CA LEU A 826 2.65 41.91 15.21
C LEU A 826 2.40 43.39 14.96
N ARG A 827 1.22 43.90 15.27
CA ARG A 827 0.91 45.32 15.15
C ARG A 827 1.89 46.17 15.94
N THR A 828 2.11 45.86 17.21
CA THR A 828 3.04 46.57 18.10
C THR A 828 4.45 46.52 17.54
N LEU A 829 4.96 45.34 17.19
CA LEU A 829 6.30 45.16 16.62
C LEU A 829 6.53 45.99 15.37
N LEU A 830 5.61 45.89 14.39
CA LEU A 830 5.73 46.61 13.13
C LEU A 830 5.67 48.12 13.34
N THR A 831 4.79 48.63 14.22
CA THR A 831 4.71 50.06 14.52
C THR A 831 5.99 50.56 15.18
N GLU A 832 6.50 49.86 16.19
CA GLU A 832 7.68 50.29 16.97
C GLU A 832 8.99 50.21 16.19
N ARG A 833 9.11 49.19 15.29
CA ARG A 833 10.35 48.97 14.56
C ARG A 833 10.38 49.64 13.18
N MET A 834 9.27 50.14 12.67
CA MET A 834 9.20 50.80 11.35
C MET A 834 10.30 51.86 11.15
N PRO A 835 10.69 52.72 12.11
CA PRO A 835 11.79 53.69 11.95
C PRO A 835 13.17 53.01 11.74
N ARG A 836 13.35 51.78 12.16
CA ARG A 836 14.63 51.03 12.07
C ARG A 836 14.71 50.14 10.83
N VAL A 837 13.62 49.98 10.08
CA VAL A 837 13.57 49.17 8.87
C VAL A 837 14.29 49.89 7.73
N ALA A 838 15.05 49.15 6.94
CA ALA A 838 15.72 49.68 5.75
C ALA A 838 14.72 50.31 4.76
N GLU A 839 15.12 51.34 4.04
CA GLU A 839 14.22 52.15 3.23
C GLU A 839 13.54 51.32 2.13
N ASP A 840 14.26 50.38 1.53
CA ASP A 840 13.80 49.51 0.47
C ASP A 840 12.82 48.40 0.97
N GLU A 841 12.83 48.13 2.26
CA GLU A 841 11.91 47.17 2.92
C GLU A 841 10.66 47.86 3.51
N ARG A 842 10.70 49.17 3.71
CA ARG A 842 9.67 49.93 4.43
C ARG A 842 8.29 49.78 3.84
N ALA A 843 8.16 49.88 2.50
CA ALA A 843 6.87 49.69 1.83
C ALA A 843 6.27 48.29 2.02
N TYR A 844 7.13 47.27 2.05
CA TYR A 844 6.69 45.90 2.34
C TYR A 844 6.11 45.76 3.77
N TYR A 845 6.83 46.25 4.79
CA TYR A 845 6.35 46.18 6.16
C TYR A 845 5.14 47.06 6.43
N GLN A 846 5.00 48.20 5.74
CA GLN A 846 3.77 49.02 5.76
C GLN A 846 2.57 48.23 5.24
N ALA A 847 2.73 47.48 4.13
CA ALA A 847 1.67 46.63 3.61
C ALA A 847 1.31 45.46 4.54
N MET A 848 2.28 44.89 5.26
CA MET A 848 2.03 43.87 6.26
C MET A 848 1.29 44.43 7.47
N LEU A 849 1.70 45.61 7.96
CA LEU A 849 1.01 46.31 9.04
C LEU A 849 -0.45 46.60 8.69
N TYR A 850 -0.69 47.15 7.49
CA TYR A 850 -2.05 47.36 6.98
C TYR A 850 -2.89 46.08 6.98
N SER A 851 -2.31 44.95 6.53
CA SER A 851 -2.99 43.65 6.53
C SER A 851 -3.37 43.17 7.94
N VAL A 852 -2.47 43.37 8.93
CA VAL A 852 -2.72 43.06 10.33
C VAL A 852 -3.83 43.96 10.92
N GLU A 853 -3.80 45.24 10.63
CA GLU A 853 -4.81 46.20 11.11
C GLU A 853 -6.20 45.89 10.50
N GLN A 854 -6.29 45.54 9.24
CA GLN A 854 -7.54 45.08 8.62
C GLN A 854 -8.12 43.83 9.31
N MET A 855 -7.29 42.86 9.68
CA MET A 855 -7.74 41.67 10.39
C MET A 855 -8.24 41.96 11.81
N ILE A 856 -7.60 42.91 12.52
CA ILE A 856 -8.06 43.39 13.85
C ILE A 856 -9.36 44.21 13.70
N GLY A 857 -9.45 45.07 12.70
CA GLY A 857 -10.59 45.98 12.47
C GLY A 857 -11.88 45.25 12.07
N THR A 858 -11.82 44.19 11.30
CA THR A 858 -12.99 43.39 10.92
C THR A 858 -13.66 42.68 12.09
N ARG A 859 -13.01 42.54 13.24
CA ARG A 859 -13.60 42.02 14.49
C ARG A 859 -14.34 43.07 15.30
N ASN A 860 -13.96 44.31 15.15
CA ASN A 860 -14.65 45.40 15.86
C ASN A 860 -15.97 45.85 15.21
N LEU A 861 -16.31 45.30 14.04
CA LEU A 861 -17.52 45.60 13.25
C LEU A 861 -18.58 44.50 13.28
N LYS A 862 -18.36 43.41 14.04
CA LYS A 862 -19.35 42.37 14.30
C LYS A 862 -19.57 42.18 15.81
#